data_d1b2fdccf7e09463360c1d1bbc00dbed
#
_entry.id   d1b2fdccf7e09463360c1d1bbc00dbed
#
_cell.length_a   1.000
_cell.length_b   1.000
_cell.length_c   1.000
_cell.angle_alpha   90.00
_cell.angle_beta   90.00
_cell.angle_gamma   90.00
#
_symmetry.space_group_name_H-M   'P 1'
#
loop_
_entity.id
_entity.type
_entity.pdbx_description
1 polymer ?
#
loop_
_entity_poly.entity_id
_entity_poly.type
_entity_poly.pdbx_seq_one_letter_code
_entity_poly.pdbx_strand_id
1 'polypeptide(L)'
;MKNQMLGIILMTVLIFIWLNYFTQRPAVGPEPGPPEAPTASAPAEPDRDTSPSASAPVSGADAASGWPGLPPVPESVLPDDEITLENDRLRLVFTRIGARLKRAEVILDKEANDVVELVPHSDKPDTESVYPLGLWFPAHEELGDRLNYRRFDASIDPSGHAVTFTLATPALAVTKSFALTDTPFLMDASVRIENRESAGRRFGLDQTPAYLFAWAPDVDSPDKTKGVGQTIVVRSENHNEYQDTRKLKAANPPRTVPGAEWLAVRGAYFIVALKHLAGDVPGAQPGSAYYKGAAGDLTAGIAVPRVEIPANAADTQAFHVYIGPSRLESLAAAWPTLDTAPRFFLSDTWAFMDKFAKFLLRLLNLFYSWIPNYGVAIILLTVLVRLAMFPLTVKSMKSMKKMQQLAPEIEKLREKYKEDQQELNKRMMEMYRERGVNPVGGCLPLFLQMPIFIALYRMLWSAYELRGAPFMLWITDLSQPDHLFHVPALTALPFVGQHLEYLNLLPVLMALAMLVSQKVLPQPGAAANPQQKTMMTIMPVFFAVVCYRVASGLNLYILVSTLLGIVQQTFTRMQKDVDVTPDKLKAPRKRQHFYKAAQERKRRIAKEAEAAARKSRATRLMGAEKEPKNAPRTDER
;
A
#
# COMPACT_ATOMS: atom_id res chain seq x y z
N MET A 1 36.53 13.76 -0.16
CA MET A 1 36.05 12.91 0.98
C MET A 1 34.66 13.31 1.47
N LYS A 2 34.34 14.59 1.79
CA LYS A 2 33.00 14.97 2.28
C LYS A 2 31.84 14.56 1.35
N ASN A 3 31.91 14.77 0.05
CA ASN A 3 30.83 14.44 -0.89
C ASN A 3 30.68 12.93 -1.16
N GLN A 4 31.74 12.15 -0.98
CA GLN A 4 31.69 10.69 -1.09
C GLN A 4 31.13 10.06 0.18
N MET A 5 31.51 10.59 1.36
CA MET A 5 30.85 10.23 2.63
C MET A 5 29.37 10.60 2.61
N LEU A 6 29.00 11.76 2.04
CA LEU A 6 27.61 12.17 1.89
C LEU A 6 26.83 11.20 0.99
N GLY A 7 27.43 10.72 -0.10
CA GLY A 7 26.83 9.70 -0.99
C GLY A 7 26.63 8.35 -0.30
N ILE A 8 27.63 7.90 0.48
CA ILE A 8 27.53 6.67 1.27
C ILE A 8 26.50 6.83 2.40
N ILE A 9 26.53 7.96 3.10
CA ILE A 9 25.55 8.28 4.14
C ILE A 9 24.14 8.37 3.54
N LEU A 10 23.95 9.05 2.40
CA LEU A 10 22.66 9.15 1.72
C LEU A 10 22.15 7.77 1.26
N MET A 11 23.04 6.94 0.72
CA MET A 11 22.71 5.56 0.31
C MET A 11 22.39 4.69 1.54
N THR A 12 23.16 4.80 2.63
CA THR A 12 22.89 4.10 3.89
C THR A 12 21.59 4.58 4.53
N VAL A 13 21.32 5.89 4.50
CA VAL A 13 20.06 6.49 4.97
C VAL A 13 18.89 6.05 4.10
N LEU A 14 19.03 6.02 2.78
CA LEU A 14 18.00 5.50 1.87
C LEU A 14 17.73 4.01 2.10
N ILE A 15 18.78 3.22 2.33
CA ILE A 15 18.66 1.80 2.68
C ILE A 15 18.06 1.63 4.08
N PHE A 16 18.45 2.46 5.04
CA PHE A 16 17.88 2.45 6.39
C PHE A 16 16.43 2.91 6.41
N ILE A 17 16.06 3.94 5.63
CA ILE A 17 14.67 4.37 5.40
C ILE A 17 13.90 3.24 4.71
N TRP A 18 14.49 2.58 3.71
CA TRP A 18 13.88 1.45 3.03
C TRP A 18 13.66 0.26 3.99
N LEU A 19 14.68 -0.12 4.76
CA LEU A 19 14.58 -1.15 5.80
C LEU A 19 13.54 -0.77 6.86
N ASN A 20 13.54 0.45 7.39
CA ASN A 20 12.56 0.88 8.37
C ASN A 20 11.14 0.99 7.78
N TYR A 21 11.00 1.49 6.57
CA TYR A 21 9.69 1.65 5.95
C TYR A 21 9.06 0.34 5.47
N PHE A 22 9.89 -0.62 5.05
CA PHE A 22 9.42 -1.90 4.50
C PHE A 22 9.57 -3.10 5.44
N THR A 23 10.35 -3.01 6.53
CA THR A 23 10.56 -4.11 7.49
C THR A 23 10.04 -3.81 8.89
N GLN A 24 9.43 -2.65 9.17
CA GLN A 24 8.80 -2.40 10.47
C GLN A 24 7.67 -3.39 10.70
N ARG A 25 7.97 -4.40 11.51
CA ARG A 25 6.97 -5.09 12.29
C ARG A 25 6.47 -4.09 13.34
N PRO A 26 5.16 -4.02 13.64
CA PRO A 26 4.74 -3.41 14.88
C PRO A 26 5.48 -4.16 16.00
N ALA A 27 6.19 -3.43 16.84
CA ALA A 27 6.73 -3.98 18.06
C ALA A 27 5.56 -4.62 18.82
N VAL A 28 5.64 -5.93 19.03
CA VAL A 28 4.81 -6.61 20.01
C VAL A 28 5.15 -5.91 21.32
N GLY A 29 4.20 -5.15 21.86
CA GLY A 29 4.31 -4.55 23.17
C GLY A 29 4.58 -5.66 24.19
N PRO A 30 5.32 -5.39 25.27
CA PRO A 30 5.52 -6.38 26.30
C PRO A 30 4.16 -6.89 26.79
N GLU A 31 4.05 -8.21 26.94
CA GLU A 31 2.89 -8.85 27.57
C GLU A 31 2.55 -8.11 28.88
N PRO A 32 1.29 -7.83 29.17
CA PRO A 32 0.90 -7.27 30.45
C PRO A 32 1.21 -8.29 31.55
N GLY A 33 2.14 -7.90 32.43
CA GLY A 33 2.39 -8.62 33.67
C GLY A 33 1.12 -8.73 34.51
N PRO A 34 1.03 -9.69 35.43
CA PRO A 34 -0.14 -9.92 36.24
C PRO A 34 -0.54 -8.67 37.06
N PRO A 35 -1.84 -8.45 37.29
CA PRO A 35 -2.32 -7.22 37.89
C PRO A 35 -1.84 -7.08 39.35
N GLU A 36 -1.13 -6.00 39.65
CA GLU A 36 -0.87 -5.55 41.01
C GLU A 36 -2.13 -4.97 41.64
N ALA A 37 -2.36 -5.35 42.89
CA ALA A 37 -3.51 -4.97 43.71
C ALA A 37 -3.57 -3.45 43.97
N PRO A 38 -4.75 -2.89 44.18
CA PRO A 38 -4.93 -1.44 44.31
C PRO A 38 -4.50 -0.94 45.70
N THR A 39 -3.58 0.01 45.72
CA THR A 39 -3.30 0.82 46.91
C THR A 39 -4.21 2.04 46.90
N ALA A 40 -5.00 2.13 47.98
CA ALA A 40 -5.88 3.22 48.27
C ALA A 40 -5.11 4.49 48.64
N SER A 41 -5.54 5.64 48.15
CA SER A 41 -5.24 6.94 48.74
C SER A 41 -6.43 7.88 48.56
N ALA A 42 -6.80 8.48 49.66
CA ALA A 42 -7.96 9.29 49.92
C ALA A 42 -7.90 10.75 49.39
N PRO A 43 -8.94 11.58 49.65
CA PRO A 43 -9.48 12.54 48.69
C PRO A 43 -9.08 14.00 49.01
N ALA A 44 -9.23 14.89 48.04
CA ALA A 44 -9.27 16.33 48.26
C ALA A 44 -10.46 16.94 47.49
N GLU A 45 -11.25 17.65 48.23
CA GLU A 45 -12.41 18.47 47.88
C GLU A 45 -12.00 19.91 47.47
N PRO A 46 -12.96 20.85 47.28
CA PRO A 46 -13.34 21.42 45.99
C PRO A 46 -13.08 22.95 45.88
N ASP A 47 -13.24 23.53 44.73
CA ASP A 47 -13.67 24.97 44.61
C ASP A 47 -14.32 25.21 43.24
N ARG A 48 -15.41 25.62 43.27
CA ARG A 48 -16.44 26.66 43.03
C ARG A 48 -16.21 27.57 41.81
N ASP A 49 -17.38 27.70 41.13
CA ASP A 49 -17.92 28.90 40.47
C ASP A 49 -17.38 29.30 39.08
N THR A 50 -18.21 29.12 38.05
CA THR A 50 -19.08 30.23 37.55
C THR A 50 -19.91 29.75 36.35
N SER A 51 -21.25 29.75 36.49
CA SER A 51 -22.19 30.02 35.39
C SER A 51 -22.22 31.53 35.11
N PRO A 52 -22.67 32.02 33.93
CA PRO A 52 -24.00 31.79 33.40
C PRO A 52 -24.11 31.82 31.86
N SER A 53 -25.11 31.28 31.27
CA SER A 53 -26.15 32.07 30.60
C SER A 53 -27.16 31.15 29.88
N ALA A 54 -28.38 31.32 30.26
CA ALA A 54 -29.56 30.69 29.68
C ALA A 54 -29.82 31.21 28.26
N SER A 55 -30.04 30.29 27.33
CA SER A 55 -30.85 30.55 26.15
C SER A 55 -31.99 29.53 26.10
N ALA A 56 -33.17 30.02 25.81
CA ALA A 56 -34.49 29.48 25.97
C ALA A 56 -34.71 28.06 25.42
N PRO A 57 -35.66 27.31 25.97
CA PRO A 57 -36.00 25.97 25.48
C PRO A 57 -36.80 26.09 24.20
N VAL A 58 -36.25 25.59 23.09
CA VAL A 58 -37.04 25.20 21.94
C VAL A 58 -37.80 23.94 22.36
N SER A 59 -39.10 24.06 22.41
CA SER A 59 -40.03 22.97 22.64
C SER A 59 -39.88 21.93 21.54
N GLY A 60 -39.10 20.89 21.82
CA GLY A 60 -38.91 19.69 21.02
C GLY A 60 -39.41 18.51 21.85
N ALA A 61 -40.69 18.24 21.82
CA ALA A 61 -41.29 17.01 22.34
C ALA A 61 -40.84 15.84 21.45
N ASP A 62 -39.60 15.31 21.64
CA ASP A 62 -39.17 14.07 21.01
C ASP A 62 -37.95 13.38 21.69
N ALA A 63 -37.51 13.84 22.86
CA ALA A 63 -36.31 13.31 23.49
C ALA A 63 -36.58 12.21 24.58
N ALA A 64 -37.77 11.66 24.65
CA ALA A 64 -38.12 10.66 25.69
C ALA A 64 -38.92 9.46 25.17
N SER A 65 -38.69 9.00 23.96
CA SER A 65 -39.23 7.68 23.57
C SER A 65 -38.08 6.67 23.51
N GLY A 66 -37.74 6.09 24.65
CA GLY A 66 -37.10 4.78 24.66
C GLY A 66 -37.89 3.89 23.71
N TRP A 67 -37.26 3.01 22.96
CA TRP A 67 -37.88 2.12 21.97
C TRP A 67 -38.88 1.23 22.69
N PRO A 68 -40.19 1.54 22.73
CA PRO A 68 -41.17 0.75 23.43
C PRO A 68 -41.33 -0.59 22.73
N GLY A 69 -41.27 -1.67 23.47
CA GLY A 69 -41.48 -3.02 22.95
C GLY A 69 -40.20 -3.83 22.63
N LEU A 70 -39.00 -3.25 22.74
CA LEU A 70 -37.75 -4.03 22.75
C LEU A 70 -37.30 -4.23 24.22
N PRO A 71 -37.58 -5.38 24.88
CA PRO A 71 -37.10 -5.63 26.22
C PRO A 71 -35.56 -5.64 26.26
N PRO A 72 -34.92 -5.43 27.42
CA PRO A 72 -33.47 -5.50 27.54
C PRO A 72 -32.93 -6.86 27.06
N VAL A 73 -31.66 -6.89 26.64
CA VAL A 73 -30.99 -8.12 26.19
C VAL A 73 -31.06 -9.16 27.33
N PRO A 74 -31.52 -10.39 27.09
CA PRO A 74 -31.58 -11.40 28.13
C PRO A 74 -30.16 -11.77 28.58
N GLU A 75 -29.93 -11.86 29.90
CA GLU A 75 -28.64 -12.26 30.49
C GLU A 75 -28.28 -13.74 30.21
N SER A 76 -29.24 -14.56 29.78
CA SER A 76 -29.00 -15.99 29.50
C SER A 76 -28.53 -16.17 28.06
N VAL A 77 -27.35 -16.76 27.87
CA VAL A 77 -26.86 -17.23 26.59
C VAL A 77 -27.80 -18.30 26.04
N LEU A 78 -28.62 -17.93 25.06
CA LEU A 78 -29.45 -18.91 24.35
C LEU A 78 -28.51 -19.75 23.45
N PRO A 79 -28.78 -21.06 23.27
CA PRO A 79 -28.01 -21.88 22.36
C PRO A 79 -28.03 -21.22 20.95
N ASP A 80 -26.85 -21.03 20.41
CA ASP A 80 -26.70 -20.45 19.10
C ASP A 80 -26.84 -21.54 18.03
N ASP A 81 -27.96 -21.51 17.32
CA ASP A 81 -28.13 -22.35 16.15
C ASP A 81 -27.45 -21.66 14.99
N GLU A 82 -26.25 -22.11 14.63
CA GLU A 82 -25.53 -21.65 13.47
C GLU A 82 -26.25 -22.07 12.19
N ILE A 83 -26.30 -21.17 11.20
CA ILE A 83 -26.86 -21.42 9.89
C ILE A 83 -25.76 -21.26 8.87
N THR A 84 -25.52 -22.32 8.08
CA THR A 84 -24.49 -22.32 7.05
C THR A 84 -25.12 -22.18 5.66
N LEU A 85 -24.64 -21.20 4.90
CA LEU A 85 -24.85 -21.10 3.45
C LEU A 85 -23.54 -21.48 2.76
N GLU A 86 -23.62 -22.37 1.78
CA GLU A 86 -22.43 -22.83 1.07
C GLU A 86 -22.68 -22.94 -0.44
N ASN A 87 -21.69 -22.51 -1.20
CA ASN A 87 -21.56 -22.81 -2.63
C ASN A 87 -20.13 -23.30 -2.94
N ASP A 88 -19.75 -23.38 -4.20
CA ASP A 88 -18.42 -23.87 -4.59
C ASP A 88 -17.25 -22.97 -4.15
N ARG A 89 -17.52 -21.73 -3.75
CA ARG A 89 -16.50 -20.70 -3.47
C ARG A 89 -16.59 -20.08 -2.09
N LEU A 90 -17.74 -20.16 -1.45
CA LEU A 90 -17.98 -19.54 -0.15
C LEU A 90 -18.70 -20.49 0.77
N ARG A 91 -18.26 -20.56 2.02
CA ARG A 91 -19.02 -21.11 3.15
C ARG A 91 -19.17 -20.02 4.19
N LEU A 92 -20.41 -19.59 4.42
CA LEU A 92 -20.77 -18.50 5.31
C LEU A 92 -21.59 -19.05 6.47
N VAL A 93 -21.12 -18.84 7.68
CA VAL A 93 -21.80 -19.29 8.90
C VAL A 93 -22.38 -18.07 9.60
N PHE A 94 -23.70 -18.05 9.72
CA PHE A 94 -24.45 -17.00 10.38
C PHE A 94 -24.87 -17.43 11.78
N THR A 95 -24.86 -16.47 12.73
CA THR A 95 -25.51 -16.61 14.03
C THR A 95 -26.92 -16.04 13.95
N ARG A 96 -27.86 -16.68 14.64
CA ARG A 96 -29.23 -16.13 14.80
C ARG A 96 -29.25 -14.91 15.73
N ILE A 97 -28.21 -14.72 16.54
CA ILE A 97 -28.06 -13.54 17.40
C ILE A 97 -27.66 -12.33 16.56
N GLY A 98 -28.62 -11.39 16.38
CA GLY A 98 -28.43 -10.21 15.53
C GLY A 98 -28.46 -10.49 14.04
N ALA A 99 -28.67 -11.75 13.61
CA ALA A 99 -28.58 -12.17 12.21
C ALA A 99 -27.28 -11.66 11.57
N ARG A 100 -26.13 -12.05 12.13
CA ARG A 100 -24.79 -11.57 11.77
C ARG A 100 -23.93 -12.71 11.22
N LEU A 101 -22.92 -12.37 10.45
CA LEU A 101 -21.97 -13.32 9.87
C LEU A 101 -20.93 -13.69 10.94
N LYS A 102 -20.90 -14.94 11.40
CA LYS A 102 -19.98 -15.44 12.43
C LYS A 102 -18.66 -15.92 11.85
N ARG A 103 -18.70 -16.62 10.73
CA ARG A 103 -17.52 -17.08 9.98
C ARG A 103 -17.72 -16.90 8.49
N ALA A 104 -16.65 -16.55 7.81
CA ALA A 104 -16.59 -16.48 6.35
C ALA A 104 -15.37 -17.25 5.87
N GLU A 105 -15.61 -18.35 5.18
CA GLU A 105 -14.60 -19.20 4.60
C GLU A 105 -14.63 -19.06 3.09
N VAL A 106 -13.48 -18.69 2.50
CA VAL A 106 -13.26 -18.63 1.07
C VAL A 106 -12.64 -19.94 0.62
N ILE A 107 -13.35 -20.69 -0.22
CA ILE A 107 -12.92 -21.96 -0.78
C ILE A 107 -12.12 -21.67 -2.05
N LEU A 108 -10.81 -21.84 -1.97
CA LEU A 108 -9.88 -21.61 -3.08
C LEU A 108 -9.80 -22.84 -3.98
N ASP A 109 -9.66 -24.00 -3.36
CA ASP A 109 -9.65 -25.30 -4.01
C ASP A 109 -10.41 -26.30 -3.13
N LYS A 110 -11.52 -26.80 -3.65
CA LYS A 110 -12.39 -27.75 -2.95
C LYS A 110 -11.75 -29.13 -2.84
N GLU A 111 -11.01 -29.55 -3.88
CA GLU A 111 -10.38 -30.87 -3.93
C GLU A 111 -9.15 -30.93 -3.01
N ALA A 112 -8.38 -29.85 -2.95
CA ALA A 112 -7.23 -29.71 -2.04
C ALA A 112 -7.62 -29.30 -0.62
N ASN A 113 -8.91 -29.04 -0.33
CA ASN A 113 -9.40 -28.49 0.94
C ASN A 113 -8.65 -27.19 1.35
N ASP A 114 -8.29 -26.37 0.34
CA ASP A 114 -7.67 -25.05 0.58
C ASP A 114 -8.76 -24.03 0.87
N VAL A 115 -8.97 -23.81 2.17
CA VAL A 115 -10.00 -22.91 2.70
C VAL A 115 -9.32 -21.82 3.53
N VAL A 116 -9.75 -20.57 3.34
CA VAL A 116 -9.24 -19.42 4.09
C VAL A 116 -10.36 -18.75 4.85
N GLU A 117 -10.23 -18.71 6.16
CA GLU A 117 -11.14 -17.98 7.03
C GLU A 117 -10.77 -16.48 7.05
N LEU A 118 -11.77 -15.61 6.80
CA LEU A 118 -11.57 -14.15 6.73
C LEU A 118 -12.12 -13.39 7.94
N VAL A 119 -12.96 -14.01 8.74
CA VAL A 119 -13.49 -13.42 9.98
C VAL A 119 -12.69 -13.97 11.15
N PRO A 120 -12.04 -13.12 11.98
CA PRO A 120 -11.28 -13.57 13.12
C PRO A 120 -12.17 -14.38 14.09
N HIS A 121 -11.66 -15.52 14.52
CA HIS A 121 -12.34 -16.28 15.56
C HIS A 121 -12.39 -15.44 16.85
N SER A 122 -13.57 -15.39 17.46
CA SER A 122 -13.77 -14.73 18.75
C SER A 122 -13.98 -15.77 19.85
N ASP A 123 -13.15 -15.72 20.88
CA ASP A 123 -13.31 -16.55 22.09
C ASP A 123 -14.42 -16.03 23.01
N LYS A 124 -15.01 -14.87 22.69
CA LYS A 124 -16.09 -14.25 23.45
C LYS A 124 -17.45 -14.87 23.08
N PRO A 125 -18.41 -14.87 23.98
CA PRO A 125 -19.80 -15.25 23.67
C PRO A 125 -20.34 -14.41 22.50
N ASP A 126 -21.27 -14.97 21.72
CA ASP A 126 -21.88 -14.26 20.58
C ASP A 126 -22.61 -12.98 20.96
N THR A 127 -23.06 -12.90 22.23
CA THR A 127 -23.66 -11.69 22.81
C THR A 127 -22.69 -10.56 23.12
N GLU A 128 -21.38 -10.85 23.15
CA GLU A 128 -20.30 -9.87 23.37
C GLU A 128 -19.42 -9.68 22.15
N SER A 129 -19.54 -10.55 21.16
CA SER A 129 -18.71 -10.52 19.95
C SER A 129 -19.25 -9.53 18.95
N VAL A 130 -18.34 -8.78 18.34
CA VAL A 130 -18.65 -7.89 17.21
C VAL A 130 -18.48 -8.69 15.92
N TYR A 131 -19.58 -9.00 15.26
CA TYR A 131 -19.58 -9.77 14.02
C TYR A 131 -19.94 -8.90 12.81
N PRO A 132 -19.44 -9.24 11.60
CA PRO A 132 -19.81 -8.57 10.36
C PRO A 132 -21.31 -8.59 10.08
N LEU A 133 -21.75 -7.64 9.24
CA LEU A 133 -23.13 -7.48 8.76
C LEU A 133 -24.13 -7.16 9.87
N GLY A 134 -23.66 -6.58 10.98
CA GLY A 134 -24.49 -5.98 12.02
C GLY A 134 -25.15 -4.68 11.54
N LEU A 135 -26.21 -4.27 12.24
CA LEU A 135 -26.88 -2.99 12.06
C LEU A 135 -26.50 -2.05 13.19
N TRP A 136 -25.95 -0.90 12.85
CA TRP A 136 -25.53 0.13 13.79
C TRP A 136 -26.34 1.39 13.56
N PHE A 137 -26.96 1.92 14.61
CA PHE A 137 -27.81 3.11 14.54
C PHE A 137 -27.12 4.27 15.26
N PRO A 138 -26.35 5.13 14.55
CA PRO A 138 -25.59 6.19 15.20
C PRO A 138 -26.42 7.21 15.98
N ALA A 139 -27.68 7.45 15.55
CA ALA A 139 -28.61 8.31 16.27
C ALA A 139 -29.35 7.61 17.42
N HIS A 140 -29.27 6.27 17.49
CA HIS A 140 -30.01 5.43 18.42
C HIS A 140 -29.18 4.21 18.81
N GLU A 141 -28.03 4.43 19.48
CA GLU A 141 -27.07 3.35 19.81
C GLU A 141 -27.73 2.18 20.56
N GLU A 142 -28.63 2.47 21.51
CA GLU A 142 -29.40 1.43 22.22
C GLU A 142 -30.21 0.52 21.29
N LEU A 143 -30.71 1.04 20.17
CA LEU A 143 -31.45 0.21 19.21
C LEU A 143 -30.50 -0.76 18.50
N GLY A 144 -29.33 -0.30 18.10
CA GLY A 144 -28.29 -1.14 17.50
C GLY A 144 -27.91 -2.29 18.43
N ASP A 145 -27.61 -1.99 19.68
CA ASP A 145 -27.25 -2.99 20.68
C ASP A 145 -28.41 -3.96 20.91
N ARG A 146 -29.62 -3.45 21.07
CA ARG A 146 -30.80 -4.29 21.27
C ARG A 146 -31.11 -5.21 20.09
N LEU A 147 -30.85 -4.79 18.84
CA LEU A 147 -31.07 -5.62 17.64
C LEU A 147 -29.92 -6.61 17.42
N ASN A 148 -28.68 -6.18 17.57
CA ASN A 148 -27.51 -7.01 17.27
C ASN A 148 -27.30 -8.14 18.28
N TYR A 149 -27.88 -8.05 19.48
CA TYR A 149 -27.75 -9.09 20.51
C TYR A 149 -29.06 -9.84 20.78
N ARG A 150 -30.01 -9.78 19.84
CA ARG A 150 -31.27 -10.55 19.93
C ARG A 150 -31.27 -11.71 18.97
N ARG A 151 -32.00 -12.76 19.39
CA ARG A 151 -32.24 -13.93 18.54
C ARG A 151 -33.32 -13.61 17.52
N PHE A 152 -33.00 -13.83 16.24
CA PHE A 152 -33.90 -13.78 15.11
C PHE A 152 -34.44 -15.16 14.78
N ASP A 153 -35.67 -15.22 14.33
CA ASP A 153 -36.22 -16.40 13.68
C ASP A 153 -35.61 -16.51 12.29
N ALA A 154 -35.29 -17.72 11.88
CA ALA A 154 -34.61 -17.96 10.61
C ALA A 154 -35.38 -18.94 9.73
N SER A 155 -35.47 -18.63 8.46
CA SER A 155 -36.03 -19.49 7.42
C SER A 155 -34.98 -19.66 6.33
N ILE A 156 -34.63 -20.91 6.06
CA ILE A 156 -33.66 -21.27 5.00
C ILE A 156 -34.46 -21.64 3.76
N ASP A 157 -34.02 -21.13 2.60
CA ASP A 157 -34.61 -21.50 1.31
C ASP A 157 -34.35 -22.99 1.01
N PRO A 158 -35.26 -23.69 0.33
CA PRO A 158 -35.10 -25.09 -0.03
C PRO A 158 -33.83 -25.42 -0.82
N SER A 159 -33.27 -24.46 -1.55
CA SER A 159 -31.98 -24.59 -2.24
C SER A 159 -30.77 -24.62 -1.30
N GLY A 160 -30.92 -24.14 -0.05
CA GLY A 160 -29.81 -23.97 0.90
C GLY A 160 -28.88 -22.80 0.60
N HIS A 161 -29.18 -22.00 -0.42
CA HIS A 161 -28.33 -20.86 -0.83
C HIS A 161 -28.81 -19.51 -0.32
N ALA A 162 -29.98 -19.46 0.34
CA ALA A 162 -30.50 -18.24 0.92
C ALA A 162 -31.07 -18.46 2.32
N VAL A 163 -30.95 -17.45 3.17
CA VAL A 163 -31.53 -17.41 4.52
C VAL A 163 -32.19 -16.08 4.77
N THR A 164 -33.34 -16.11 5.40
CA THR A 164 -34.07 -14.94 5.88
C THR A 164 -34.22 -14.98 7.38
N PHE A 165 -33.75 -13.94 8.05
CA PHE A 165 -33.85 -13.73 9.48
C PHE A 165 -34.88 -12.67 9.77
N THR A 166 -35.81 -12.94 10.72
CA THR A 166 -36.87 -12.01 11.09
C THR A 166 -36.93 -11.83 12.60
N LEU A 167 -36.95 -10.58 13.03
CA LEU A 167 -37.25 -10.20 14.40
C LEU A 167 -38.51 -9.32 14.40
N ALA A 168 -39.59 -9.80 14.97
CA ALA A 168 -40.85 -9.07 15.05
C ALA A 168 -41.15 -8.67 16.49
N THR A 169 -41.45 -7.39 16.69
CA THR A 169 -41.95 -6.81 17.94
C THR A 169 -43.24 -6.07 17.66
N PRO A 170 -44.02 -5.67 18.69
CA PRO A 170 -45.22 -4.88 18.45
C PRO A 170 -44.98 -3.55 17.72
N ALA A 171 -43.83 -2.92 17.91
CA ALA A 171 -43.52 -1.60 17.35
C ALA A 171 -42.73 -1.67 16.04
N LEU A 172 -41.91 -2.70 15.85
CA LEU A 172 -40.95 -2.79 14.75
C LEU A 172 -40.76 -4.24 14.32
N ALA A 173 -40.66 -4.48 13.01
CA ALA A 173 -40.10 -5.72 12.51
C ALA A 173 -38.85 -5.44 11.64
N VAL A 174 -37.83 -6.25 11.86
CA VAL A 174 -36.58 -6.21 11.08
C VAL A 174 -36.37 -7.55 10.39
N THR A 175 -36.23 -7.52 9.07
CA THR A 175 -35.93 -8.70 8.26
C THR A 175 -34.59 -8.49 7.59
N LYS A 176 -33.68 -9.45 7.72
CA LYS A 176 -32.40 -9.49 7.02
C LYS A 176 -32.37 -10.74 6.15
N SER A 177 -32.15 -10.59 4.87
CA SER A 177 -32.04 -11.73 3.95
C SER A 177 -30.64 -11.74 3.31
N PHE A 178 -30.09 -12.92 3.18
CA PHE A 178 -28.78 -13.16 2.57
C PHE A 178 -28.93 -14.30 1.56
N ALA A 179 -28.40 -14.11 0.36
CA ALA A 179 -28.46 -15.09 -0.72
C ALA A 179 -27.12 -15.16 -1.47
N LEU A 180 -26.58 -16.37 -1.59
CA LEU A 180 -25.42 -16.60 -2.45
C LEU A 180 -25.84 -16.50 -3.92
N THR A 181 -25.03 -15.83 -4.73
CA THR A 181 -25.28 -15.64 -6.16
C THR A 181 -24.49 -16.65 -7.00
N ASP A 182 -24.81 -16.73 -8.30
CA ASP A 182 -24.02 -17.51 -9.26
C ASP A 182 -22.65 -16.89 -9.54
N THR A 183 -22.50 -15.58 -9.24
CA THR A 183 -21.19 -14.91 -9.34
C THR A 183 -20.29 -15.35 -8.19
N PRO A 184 -19.07 -15.85 -8.47
CA PRO A 184 -18.16 -16.28 -7.43
C PRO A 184 -17.87 -15.18 -6.41
N PHE A 185 -17.88 -15.54 -5.13
CA PHE A 185 -17.56 -14.64 -4.00
C PHE A 185 -18.54 -13.48 -3.78
N LEU A 186 -19.69 -13.48 -4.45
CA LEU A 186 -20.71 -12.46 -4.32
C LEU A 186 -21.94 -13.00 -3.58
N MET A 187 -22.42 -12.21 -2.65
CA MET A 187 -23.65 -12.45 -1.89
C MET A 187 -24.56 -11.23 -1.98
N ASP A 188 -25.83 -11.44 -2.19
CA ASP A 188 -26.87 -10.42 -2.08
C ASP A 188 -27.33 -10.35 -0.62
N ALA A 189 -27.51 -9.15 -0.12
CA ALA A 189 -28.07 -8.89 1.19
C ALA A 189 -29.17 -7.84 1.11
N SER A 190 -30.23 -8.02 1.91
CA SER A 190 -31.25 -7.00 2.07
C SER A 190 -31.61 -6.78 3.53
N VAL A 191 -31.96 -5.53 3.86
CA VAL A 191 -32.43 -5.13 5.17
C VAL A 191 -33.78 -4.44 4.99
N ARG A 192 -34.84 -5.02 5.56
CA ARG A 192 -36.18 -4.47 5.58
C ARG A 192 -36.54 -4.10 7.02
N ILE A 193 -36.91 -2.84 7.22
CA ILE A 193 -37.40 -2.31 8.49
C ILE A 193 -38.86 -1.92 8.30
N GLU A 194 -39.75 -2.52 9.07
CA GLU A 194 -41.19 -2.29 9.05
C GLU A 194 -41.60 -1.56 10.31
N ASN A 195 -42.23 -0.40 10.17
CA ASN A 195 -42.83 0.34 11.25
C ASN A 195 -44.25 -0.21 11.51
N ARG A 196 -44.51 -0.79 12.65
CA ARG A 196 -45.81 -1.37 13.07
C ARG A 196 -46.62 -0.45 13.96
N GLU A 197 -46.12 0.75 14.21
CA GLU A 197 -46.82 1.76 14.98
C GLU A 197 -47.83 2.55 14.14
N SER A 198 -48.77 3.20 14.83
CA SER A 198 -49.77 4.07 14.20
C SER A 198 -49.23 5.42 13.80
N ALA A 199 -47.98 5.78 14.16
CA ALA A 199 -47.30 7.01 13.81
C ALA A 199 -46.07 6.72 12.91
N GLY A 200 -45.75 7.66 12.04
CA GLY A 200 -44.53 7.59 11.25
C GLY A 200 -43.30 7.66 12.15
N ARG A 201 -42.27 6.90 11.80
CA ARG A 201 -41.02 6.83 12.56
C ARG A 201 -39.84 7.27 11.70
N ARG A 202 -39.02 8.13 12.25
CA ARG A 202 -37.83 8.64 11.57
C ARG A 202 -36.58 7.95 12.12
N PHE A 203 -35.73 7.46 11.20
CA PHE A 203 -34.41 6.92 11.49
C PHE A 203 -33.36 7.88 10.94
N GLY A 204 -32.38 8.24 11.78
CA GLY A 204 -31.36 9.24 11.49
C GLY A 204 -31.78 10.67 11.82
N LEU A 205 -30.81 11.53 12.08
CA LEU A 205 -30.94 12.96 12.30
C LEU A 205 -30.35 13.73 11.11
N ASP A 206 -30.41 15.05 11.09
CA ASP A 206 -30.06 15.89 9.92
C ASP A 206 -28.70 15.60 9.27
N GLN A 207 -27.69 15.18 10.04
CA GLN A 207 -26.37 14.80 9.54
C GLN A 207 -25.96 13.38 9.94
N THR A 208 -26.88 12.62 10.54
CA THR A 208 -26.61 11.27 11.03
C THR A 208 -27.39 10.27 10.18
N PRO A 209 -26.76 9.22 9.65
CA PRO A 209 -27.46 8.21 8.85
C PRO A 209 -28.50 7.45 9.66
N ALA A 210 -29.46 6.85 8.96
CA ALA A 210 -30.47 6.00 9.56
C ALA A 210 -29.82 4.82 10.30
N TYR A 211 -28.99 4.09 9.58
CA TYR A 211 -28.18 2.99 10.12
C TYR A 211 -26.99 2.71 9.24
N LEU A 212 -26.06 1.95 9.76
CA LEU A 212 -24.90 1.41 9.06
C LEU A 212 -25.10 -0.08 8.84
N PHE A 213 -24.91 -0.54 7.61
CA PHE A 213 -24.70 -1.94 7.31
C PHE A 213 -23.20 -2.16 7.24
N ALA A 214 -22.62 -2.76 8.29
CA ALA A 214 -21.20 -2.65 8.55
C ALA A 214 -20.48 -3.99 8.51
N TRP A 215 -19.24 -3.93 8.04
CA TRP A 215 -18.23 -4.95 8.27
C TRP A 215 -17.39 -4.54 9.48
N ALA A 216 -17.40 -5.36 10.51
CA ALA A 216 -16.59 -5.26 11.71
C ALA A 216 -16.40 -6.67 12.26
N PRO A 217 -15.25 -7.06 12.71
CA PRO A 217 -13.96 -6.41 12.80
C PRO A 217 -13.16 -6.43 11.48
N ASP A 218 -11.82 -6.31 11.61
CA ASP A 218 -10.88 -6.39 10.50
C ASP A 218 -11.08 -7.66 9.64
N VAL A 219 -10.75 -7.57 8.35
CA VAL A 219 -10.61 -8.76 7.50
C VAL A 219 -9.36 -9.50 7.95
N ASP A 220 -9.51 -10.67 8.58
CA ASP A 220 -8.34 -11.45 8.98
C ASP A 220 -7.62 -12.00 7.76
N SER A 221 -6.31 -11.91 7.79
CA SER A 221 -5.46 -12.55 6.82
C SER A 221 -4.54 -13.50 7.56
N PRO A 222 -4.51 -14.79 7.18
CA PRO A 222 -3.58 -15.75 7.79
C PRO A 222 -2.11 -15.34 7.65
N ASP A 223 -1.83 -14.38 6.77
CA ASP A 223 -0.50 -13.81 6.55
C ASP A 223 -0.20 -12.58 7.44
N LYS A 224 -0.55 -12.62 8.72
CA LYS A 224 -0.17 -11.58 9.73
C LYS A 224 1.34 -11.29 9.74
N THR A 225 2.14 -12.21 9.23
CA THR A 225 3.60 -12.09 9.17
C THR A 225 4.12 -11.04 8.20
N LYS A 226 3.33 -10.62 7.21
CA LYS A 226 3.80 -9.68 6.16
C LYS A 226 3.72 -8.20 6.54
N GLY A 227 3.19 -7.84 7.70
CA GLY A 227 3.09 -6.44 8.14
C GLY A 227 2.31 -5.53 7.17
N VAL A 228 1.53 -6.12 6.28
CA VAL A 228 0.65 -5.37 5.37
C VAL A 228 -0.56 -4.96 6.19
N GLY A 229 -0.62 -3.68 6.55
CA GLY A 229 -1.81 -3.11 7.19
C GLY A 229 -3.00 -3.21 6.24
N GLN A 230 -4.18 -3.30 6.81
CA GLN A 230 -5.42 -3.24 6.05
C GLN A 230 -5.61 -1.85 5.46
N THR A 231 -6.33 -1.79 4.35
CA THR A 231 -6.64 -0.54 3.67
C THR A 231 -8.14 -0.46 3.43
N ILE A 232 -8.75 0.61 3.91
CA ILE A 232 -10.11 0.98 3.53
C ILE A 232 -10.05 1.66 2.18
N VAL A 233 -10.90 1.23 1.26
CA VAL A 233 -11.06 1.84 -0.06
C VAL A 233 -12.49 2.29 -0.19
N VAL A 234 -12.70 3.56 -0.47
CA VAL A 234 -14.02 4.13 -0.73
C VAL A 234 -14.04 4.67 -2.15
N ARG A 235 -15.03 4.28 -2.91
CA ARG A 235 -15.28 4.85 -4.24
C ARG A 235 -16.43 5.82 -4.17
N SER A 236 -16.16 7.07 -4.54
CA SER A 236 -17.18 8.11 -4.73
C SER A 236 -16.79 8.98 -5.92
N GLU A 237 -17.76 9.48 -6.67
CA GLU A 237 -17.54 10.40 -7.80
C GLU A 237 -16.46 9.93 -8.80
N ASN A 238 -16.47 8.63 -9.13
CA ASN A 238 -15.47 8.01 -10.02
C ASN A 238 -14.01 8.01 -9.50
N HIS A 239 -13.80 8.35 -8.23
CA HIS A 239 -12.48 8.35 -7.58
C HIS A 239 -12.45 7.35 -6.42
N ASN A 240 -11.28 6.73 -6.19
CA ASN A 240 -11.05 5.84 -5.05
C ASN A 240 -10.19 6.56 -4.01
N GLU A 241 -10.73 6.76 -2.81
CA GLU A 241 -9.97 7.16 -1.63
C GLU A 241 -9.39 5.92 -0.95
N TYR A 242 -8.13 6.02 -0.50
CA TYR A 242 -7.41 4.93 0.18
C TYR A 242 -6.98 5.39 1.56
N GLN A 243 -7.40 4.66 2.59
CA GLN A 243 -7.04 4.92 3.97
C GLN A 243 -6.34 3.71 4.59
N ASP A 244 -5.07 3.87 4.96
CA ASP A 244 -4.31 2.86 5.70
C ASP A 244 -4.81 2.81 7.15
N THR A 245 -5.30 1.65 7.61
CA THR A 245 -5.86 1.48 8.96
C THR A 245 -4.82 1.71 10.06
N ARG A 246 -3.54 1.47 9.79
CA ARG A 246 -2.44 1.75 10.74
C ARG A 246 -2.29 3.25 11.09
N LYS A 247 -2.82 4.13 10.25
CA LYS A 247 -2.83 5.59 10.47
C LYS A 247 -4.08 6.06 11.21
N LEU A 248 -5.08 5.21 11.35
CA LEU A 248 -6.27 5.50 12.13
C LEU A 248 -5.96 5.28 13.63
N LYS A 249 -6.52 6.14 14.46
CA LYS A 249 -6.47 6.03 15.92
C LYS A 249 -7.89 5.93 16.45
N ALA A 250 -8.09 5.19 17.52
CA ALA A 250 -9.40 5.03 18.15
C ALA A 250 -10.03 6.39 18.55
N ALA A 251 -9.20 7.38 18.90
CA ALA A 251 -9.63 8.75 19.23
C ALA A 251 -10.01 9.61 18.01
N ASN A 252 -9.79 9.14 16.76
CA ASN A 252 -10.18 9.91 15.58
C ASN A 252 -11.71 9.92 15.47
N PRO A 253 -12.31 11.06 15.07
CA PRO A 253 -13.73 11.10 14.78
C PRO A 253 -14.07 10.14 13.64
N PRO A 254 -15.29 9.59 13.61
CA PRO A 254 -15.75 8.79 12.48
C PRO A 254 -15.68 9.60 11.20
N ARG A 255 -15.32 8.93 10.11
CA ARG A 255 -15.27 9.56 8.79
C ARG A 255 -16.43 9.07 7.94
N THR A 256 -17.15 10.02 7.34
CA THR A 256 -18.23 9.77 6.41
C THR A 256 -17.86 10.34 5.04
N VAL A 257 -18.00 9.53 3.99
CA VAL A 257 -17.78 9.93 2.60
C VAL A 257 -19.12 9.83 1.88
N PRO A 258 -19.76 10.96 1.54
CA PRO A 258 -21.08 10.97 0.90
C PRO A 258 -21.01 10.46 -0.55
N GLY A 259 -22.11 9.92 -1.05
CA GLY A 259 -22.24 9.47 -2.43
C GLY A 259 -21.29 8.30 -2.77
N ALA A 260 -21.00 7.46 -1.78
CA ALA A 260 -20.16 6.30 -2.00
C ALA A 260 -20.87 5.24 -2.85
N GLU A 261 -20.28 4.87 -3.97
CA GLU A 261 -20.75 3.74 -4.79
C GLU A 261 -20.53 2.42 -4.05
N TRP A 262 -19.38 2.27 -3.41
CA TRP A 262 -19.02 1.12 -2.58
C TRP A 262 -17.89 1.46 -1.60
N LEU A 263 -17.79 0.66 -0.55
CA LEU A 263 -16.69 0.65 0.40
C LEU A 263 -16.09 -0.75 0.43
N ALA A 264 -14.77 -0.83 0.53
CA ALA A 264 -14.07 -2.11 0.70
C ALA A 264 -13.03 -2.04 1.81
N VAL A 265 -12.86 -3.16 2.52
CA VAL A 265 -11.76 -3.41 3.46
C VAL A 265 -10.85 -4.45 2.82
N ARG A 266 -9.61 -4.06 2.54
CA ARG A 266 -8.64 -4.89 1.87
C ARG A 266 -7.53 -5.30 2.82
N GLY A 267 -7.29 -6.61 2.94
CA GLY A 267 -6.12 -7.22 3.56
C GLY A 267 -4.95 -7.36 2.57
N ALA A 268 -4.07 -8.31 2.82
CA ALA A 268 -2.93 -8.62 1.94
C ALA A 268 -3.38 -9.21 0.60
N TYR A 269 -4.22 -10.26 0.65
CA TYR A 269 -4.67 -11.05 -0.50
C TYR A 269 -6.17 -11.07 -0.67
N PHE A 270 -6.94 -10.74 0.37
CA PHE A 270 -8.39 -10.79 0.39
C PHE A 270 -9.00 -9.41 0.54
N ILE A 271 -10.22 -9.29 0.09
CA ILE A 271 -11.00 -8.06 0.13
C ILE A 271 -12.45 -8.39 0.47
N VAL A 272 -13.03 -7.58 1.33
CA VAL A 272 -14.48 -7.55 1.52
C VAL A 272 -14.99 -6.20 1.05
N ALA A 273 -16.01 -6.21 0.21
CA ALA A 273 -16.58 -4.98 -0.31
C ALA A 273 -18.11 -4.96 -0.16
N LEU A 274 -18.63 -3.81 0.19
CA LEU A 274 -20.04 -3.52 0.37
C LEU A 274 -20.48 -2.48 -0.65
N LYS A 275 -21.54 -2.76 -1.41
CA LYS A 275 -22.15 -1.83 -2.36
C LYS A 275 -23.63 -1.68 -2.05
N HIS A 276 -24.11 -0.45 -1.90
CA HIS A 276 -25.52 -0.15 -1.75
C HIS A 276 -26.19 -0.05 -3.13
N LEU A 277 -27.33 -0.71 -3.31
CA LEU A 277 -28.07 -0.77 -4.57
C LEU A 277 -29.17 0.29 -4.61
N ALA A 278 -28.80 1.54 -4.29
CA ALA A 278 -29.76 2.66 -4.26
C ALA A 278 -30.43 2.95 -5.61
N GLY A 279 -29.77 2.61 -6.72
CA GLY A 279 -30.29 2.86 -8.07
C GLY A 279 -31.44 1.95 -8.49
N ASP A 280 -31.60 0.80 -7.86
CA ASP A 280 -32.61 -0.20 -8.23
C ASP A 280 -33.93 -0.04 -7.44
N VAL A 281 -33.93 0.82 -6.41
CA VAL A 281 -35.11 1.12 -5.59
C VAL A 281 -35.59 2.53 -5.90
N PRO A 282 -36.80 2.72 -6.44
CA PRO A 282 -37.34 4.05 -6.75
C PRO A 282 -37.36 4.96 -5.51
N GLY A 283 -36.67 6.09 -5.58
CA GLY A 283 -36.62 7.07 -4.49
C GLY A 283 -35.50 6.84 -3.46
N ALA A 284 -34.72 5.76 -3.56
CA ALA A 284 -33.57 5.55 -2.68
C ALA A 284 -32.46 6.56 -2.97
N GLN A 285 -31.89 7.13 -1.91
CA GLN A 285 -30.74 8.02 -2.03
C GLN A 285 -29.42 7.20 -1.97
N PRO A 286 -28.36 7.64 -2.65
CA PRO A 286 -27.07 6.97 -2.57
C PRO A 286 -26.58 6.93 -1.13
N GLY A 287 -26.05 5.80 -0.73
CA GLY A 287 -25.43 5.60 0.58
C GLY A 287 -24.15 6.44 0.75
N SER A 288 -23.70 6.51 1.97
CA SER A 288 -22.39 7.09 2.30
C SER A 288 -21.48 5.99 2.84
N ALA A 289 -20.19 6.06 2.57
CA ALA A 289 -19.25 5.19 3.26
C ALA A 289 -18.96 5.77 4.66
N TYR A 290 -18.94 4.90 5.64
CA TYR A 290 -18.61 5.24 7.03
C TYR A 290 -17.50 4.34 7.54
N TYR A 291 -16.52 4.92 8.22
CA TYR A 291 -15.53 4.12 8.95
C TYR A 291 -15.01 4.83 10.20
N LYS A 292 -14.70 4.03 11.22
CA LYS A 292 -14.19 4.45 12.52
C LYS A 292 -13.29 3.34 13.09
N GLY A 293 -12.41 3.70 14.00
CA GLY A 293 -11.61 2.75 14.78
C GLY A 293 -10.14 2.78 14.45
N ALA A 294 -9.42 1.76 14.92
CA ALA A 294 -8.00 1.55 14.70
C ALA A 294 -7.78 0.12 14.18
N ALA A 295 -6.53 -0.21 13.84
CA ALA A 295 -6.18 -1.58 13.48
C ALA A 295 -6.52 -2.54 14.63
N GLY A 296 -7.31 -3.58 14.36
CA GLY A 296 -7.84 -4.54 15.33
C GLY A 296 -9.20 -4.19 15.96
N ASP A 297 -9.71 -2.97 15.70
CA ASP A 297 -11.03 -2.51 16.15
C ASP A 297 -11.62 -1.58 15.08
N LEU A 298 -11.75 -2.10 13.87
CA LEU A 298 -12.25 -1.36 12.74
C LEU A 298 -13.74 -1.61 12.55
N THR A 299 -14.52 -0.54 12.41
CA THR A 299 -15.89 -0.58 11.89
C THR A 299 -15.92 0.19 10.58
N ALA A 300 -16.26 -0.49 9.49
CA ALA A 300 -16.38 0.11 8.17
C ALA A 300 -17.66 -0.41 7.50
N GLY A 301 -18.44 0.45 6.88
CA GLY A 301 -19.71 0.03 6.30
C GLY A 301 -20.34 1.09 5.40
N ILE A 302 -21.47 0.73 4.84
CA ILE A 302 -22.32 1.64 4.11
C ILE A 302 -23.37 2.22 5.05
N ALA A 303 -23.42 3.53 5.10
CA ALA A 303 -24.39 4.30 5.83
C ALA A 303 -25.62 4.55 4.95
N VAL A 304 -26.76 4.04 5.38
CA VAL A 304 -28.03 4.33 4.73
C VAL A 304 -28.47 5.75 5.12
N PRO A 305 -28.88 6.59 4.16
CA PRO A 305 -29.36 7.93 4.47
C PRO A 305 -30.52 7.94 5.44
N ARG A 306 -30.83 9.12 5.98
CA ARG A 306 -32.02 9.31 6.79
C ARG A 306 -33.27 8.79 6.09
N VAL A 307 -34.03 7.96 6.79
CA VAL A 307 -35.29 7.35 6.30
C VAL A 307 -36.43 7.70 7.23
N GLU A 308 -37.58 8.07 6.69
CA GLU A 308 -38.84 8.22 7.41
C GLU A 308 -39.79 7.12 6.94
N ILE A 309 -40.15 6.23 7.85
CA ILE A 309 -41.03 5.09 7.56
C ILE A 309 -42.45 5.46 8.09
N PRO A 310 -43.44 5.65 7.19
CA PRO A 310 -44.81 5.92 7.62
C PRO A 310 -45.37 4.82 8.52
N ALA A 311 -46.47 5.10 9.18
CA ALA A 311 -47.22 4.13 9.95
C ALA A 311 -47.58 2.90 9.10
N ASN A 312 -47.35 1.70 9.63
CA ASN A 312 -47.60 0.42 8.97
C ASN A 312 -46.95 0.26 7.58
N ALA A 313 -45.84 0.98 7.34
CA ALA A 313 -45.05 0.88 6.12
C ALA A 313 -43.69 0.26 6.39
N ALA A 314 -42.95 -0.06 5.32
CA ALA A 314 -41.61 -0.61 5.43
C ALA A 314 -40.65 0.08 4.46
N ASP A 315 -39.40 0.18 4.88
CA ASP A 315 -38.26 0.54 4.04
C ASP A 315 -37.41 -0.70 3.79
N THR A 316 -36.95 -0.88 2.56
CA THR A 316 -36.09 -2.00 2.18
C THR A 316 -34.86 -1.48 1.44
N GLN A 317 -33.69 -1.85 1.94
CA GLN A 317 -32.41 -1.50 1.34
C GLN A 317 -31.69 -2.78 0.92
N ALA A 318 -31.11 -2.76 -0.27
CA ALA A 318 -30.40 -3.90 -0.85
C ALA A 318 -28.90 -3.60 -1.00
N PHE A 319 -28.10 -4.63 -0.87
CA PHE A 319 -26.64 -4.54 -0.88
C PHE A 319 -26.05 -5.72 -1.65
N HIS A 320 -24.96 -5.47 -2.36
CA HIS A 320 -24.02 -6.50 -2.77
C HIS A 320 -22.88 -6.58 -1.77
N VAL A 321 -22.51 -7.79 -1.39
CA VAL A 321 -21.38 -8.08 -0.50
C VAL A 321 -20.42 -9.03 -1.21
N TYR A 322 -19.24 -8.53 -1.54
CA TYR A 322 -18.16 -9.36 -2.06
C TYR A 322 -17.26 -9.81 -0.91
N ILE A 323 -17.00 -11.11 -0.81
CA ILE A 323 -16.11 -11.71 0.19
C ILE A 323 -15.18 -12.67 -0.55
N GLY A 324 -13.95 -12.24 -0.83
CA GLY A 324 -13.10 -13.11 -1.68
C GLY A 324 -11.70 -12.60 -1.93
N PRO A 325 -10.99 -13.26 -2.87
CA PRO A 325 -9.62 -12.91 -3.23
C PRO A 325 -9.54 -11.56 -3.94
N SER A 326 -8.44 -10.85 -3.73
CA SER A 326 -8.14 -9.56 -4.39
C SER A 326 -7.69 -9.75 -5.85
N ARG A 327 -8.29 -10.73 -6.57
CA ARG A 327 -8.01 -11.07 -7.96
C ARG A 327 -8.80 -10.17 -8.90
N LEU A 328 -8.11 -9.50 -9.82
CA LEU A 328 -8.73 -8.49 -10.69
C LEU A 328 -9.93 -9.01 -11.49
N GLU A 329 -9.85 -10.25 -11.98
CA GLU A 329 -10.93 -10.90 -12.75
C GLU A 329 -12.17 -11.16 -11.90
N SER A 330 -11.99 -11.70 -10.68
CA SER A 330 -13.11 -11.98 -9.76
C SER A 330 -13.78 -10.70 -9.29
N LEU A 331 -12.99 -9.64 -9.05
CA LEU A 331 -13.51 -8.33 -8.67
C LEU A 331 -14.31 -7.68 -9.81
N ALA A 332 -13.82 -7.75 -11.05
CA ALA A 332 -14.52 -7.23 -12.22
C ALA A 332 -15.82 -8.01 -12.51
N ALA A 333 -15.85 -9.31 -12.21
CA ALA A 333 -17.05 -10.14 -12.34
C ALA A 333 -18.13 -9.77 -11.32
N ALA A 334 -17.75 -9.32 -10.10
CA ALA A 334 -18.71 -8.91 -9.08
C ALA A 334 -19.43 -7.61 -9.47
N TRP A 335 -18.68 -6.55 -9.80
CA TRP A 335 -19.19 -5.33 -10.46
C TRP A 335 -18.05 -4.53 -11.12
N PRO A 336 -18.33 -3.78 -12.20
CA PRO A 336 -17.31 -3.25 -13.12
C PRO A 336 -16.26 -2.31 -12.52
N THR A 337 -16.50 -1.73 -11.34
CA THR A 337 -15.56 -0.77 -10.73
C THR A 337 -14.76 -1.33 -9.57
N LEU A 338 -15.06 -2.56 -9.11
CA LEU A 338 -14.40 -3.15 -7.96
C LEU A 338 -12.96 -3.57 -8.27
N ASP A 339 -12.62 -3.90 -9.52
CA ASP A 339 -11.25 -4.20 -9.97
C ASP A 339 -10.26 -3.03 -9.79
N THR A 340 -10.81 -1.84 -9.52
CA THR A 340 -10.00 -0.65 -9.20
C THR A 340 -9.57 -0.59 -7.73
N ALA A 341 -10.22 -1.35 -6.84
CA ALA A 341 -9.92 -1.37 -5.41
C ALA A 341 -8.50 -1.86 -5.07
N PRO A 342 -7.95 -2.92 -5.68
CA PRO A 342 -6.56 -3.29 -5.46
C PRO A 342 -5.60 -2.23 -5.98
N ARG A 343 -4.68 -1.78 -5.13
CA ARG A 343 -3.65 -0.82 -5.48
C ARG A 343 -2.31 -1.28 -4.92
N PHE A 344 -1.30 -1.30 -5.78
CA PHE A 344 0.07 -1.65 -5.39
C PHE A 344 0.80 -0.46 -4.75
N PHE A 345 0.39 0.76 -5.10
CA PHE A 345 0.94 2.01 -4.58
C PHE A 345 -0.16 2.88 -3.99
N LEU A 346 -0.14 3.08 -2.68
CA LEU A 346 -1.19 3.81 -1.96
C LEU A 346 -1.17 5.34 -2.18
N SER A 347 -0.08 5.89 -2.69
CA SER A 347 0.03 7.33 -2.93
C SER A 347 -0.35 7.69 -4.36
N ASP A 348 -1.13 8.74 -4.54
CA ASP A 348 -1.54 9.25 -5.86
C ASP A 348 -0.37 9.73 -6.71
N THR A 349 0.71 10.18 -6.08
CA THR A 349 1.96 10.52 -6.75
C THR A 349 2.52 9.34 -7.57
N TRP A 350 2.21 8.11 -7.18
CA TRP A 350 2.65 6.87 -7.82
C TRP A 350 1.56 6.17 -8.66
N ALA A 351 0.47 6.87 -8.99
CA ALA A 351 -0.64 6.29 -9.76
C ALA A 351 -0.20 5.72 -11.12
N PHE A 352 0.79 6.35 -11.77
CA PHE A 352 1.41 5.81 -12.99
C PHE A 352 2.07 4.44 -12.72
N MET A 353 2.78 4.30 -11.60
CA MET A 353 3.44 3.04 -11.23
C MET A 353 2.43 1.94 -10.90
N ASP A 354 1.27 2.30 -10.34
CA ASP A 354 0.18 1.36 -10.09
C ASP A 354 -0.38 0.78 -11.40
N LYS A 355 -0.68 1.65 -12.38
CA LYS A 355 -1.10 1.22 -13.72
C LYS A 355 -0.06 0.32 -14.39
N PHE A 356 1.21 0.66 -14.23
CA PHE A 356 2.31 -0.13 -14.78
C PHE A 356 2.43 -1.50 -14.07
N ALA A 357 2.31 -1.56 -12.74
CA ALA A 357 2.29 -2.82 -12.00
C ALA A 357 1.11 -3.71 -12.39
N LYS A 358 -0.10 -3.15 -12.55
CA LYS A 358 -1.28 -3.87 -13.06
C LYS A 358 -1.09 -4.38 -14.49
N PHE A 359 -0.41 -3.61 -15.34
CA PHE A 359 -0.05 -4.07 -16.68
C PHE A 359 0.91 -5.26 -16.64
N LEU A 360 1.93 -5.24 -15.77
CA LEU A 360 2.85 -6.36 -15.58
C LEU A 360 2.13 -7.60 -15.03
N LEU A 361 1.16 -7.42 -14.12
CA LEU A 361 0.33 -8.52 -13.61
C LEU A 361 -0.52 -9.15 -14.72
N ARG A 362 -1.12 -8.35 -15.59
CA ARG A 362 -1.87 -8.87 -16.75
C ARG A 362 -0.98 -9.67 -17.70
N LEU A 363 0.25 -9.21 -17.93
CA LEU A 363 1.23 -9.99 -18.71
C LEU A 363 1.65 -11.28 -18.01
N LEU A 364 1.80 -11.26 -16.69
CA LEU A 364 2.10 -12.45 -15.90
C LEU A 364 0.98 -13.47 -16.04
N ASN A 365 -0.28 -13.07 -15.90
CA ASN A 365 -1.45 -13.93 -16.07
C ASN A 365 -1.58 -14.44 -17.52
N LEU A 366 -1.23 -13.62 -18.52
CA LEU A 366 -1.18 -14.05 -19.92
C LEU A 366 -0.15 -15.17 -20.12
N PHE A 367 1.04 -15.06 -19.54
CA PHE A 367 2.03 -16.14 -19.63
C PHE A 367 1.60 -17.40 -18.86
N TYR A 368 0.95 -17.22 -17.71
CA TYR A 368 0.37 -18.32 -16.96
C TYR A 368 -0.70 -19.06 -17.77
N SER A 369 -1.53 -18.37 -18.57
CA SER A 369 -2.53 -19.02 -19.42
C SER A 369 -1.93 -19.92 -20.51
N TRP A 370 -0.68 -19.66 -20.92
CA TRP A 370 0.05 -20.52 -21.86
C TRP A 370 0.70 -21.72 -21.16
N ILE A 371 1.32 -21.46 -20.00
CA ILE A 371 2.00 -22.46 -19.19
C ILE A 371 1.52 -22.27 -17.74
N PRO A 372 0.68 -23.17 -17.20
CA PRO A 372 0.06 -22.99 -15.88
C PRO A 372 1.07 -23.18 -14.73
N ASN A 373 2.11 -22.32 -14.71
CA ASN A 373 3.13 -22.25 -13.68
C ASN A 373 3.61 -20.81 -13.54
N TYR A 374 3.32 -20.17 -12.40
CA TYR A 374 3.70 -18.76 -12.15
C TYR A 374 5.20 -18.53 -12.10
N GLY A 375 6.01 -19.51 -11.65
CA GLY A 375 7.46 -19.41 -11.71
C GLY A 375 7.98 -19.30 -13.14
N VAL A 376 7.44 -20.11 -14.07
CA VAL A 376 7.72 -20.01 -15.50
C VAL A 376 7.21 -18.68 -16.06
N ALA A 377 6.03 -18.24 -15.66
CA ALA A 377 5.49 -16.95 -16.09
C ALA A 377 6.39 -15.76 -15.63
N ILE A 378 6.96 -15.82 -14.42
CA ILE A 378 7.95 -14.84 -13.93
C ILE A 378 9.21 -14.86 -14.81
N ILE A 379 9.69 -16.04 -15.21
CA ILE A 379 10.85 -16.16 -16.10
C ILE A 379 10.55 -15.53 -17.46
N LEU A 380 9.41 -15.85 -18.07
CA LEU A 380 8.99 -15.29 -19.37
C LEU A 380 8.83 -13.78 -19.30
N LEU A 381 8.21 -13.27 -18.24
CA LEU A 381 8.09 -11.83 -17.99
C LEU A 381 9.48 -11.17 -17.87
N THR A 382 10.41 -11.82 -17.16
CA THR A 382 11.79 -11.35 -17.03
C THR A 382 12.50 -11.28 -18.37
N VAL A 383 12.34 -12.32 -19.20
CA VAL A 383 12.89 -12.33 -20.57
C VAL A 383 12.31 -11.21 -21.41
N LEU A 384 10.99 -11.00 -21.38
CA LEU A 384 10.33 -9.92 -22.12
C LEU A 384 10.87 -8.55 -21.71
N VAL A 385 10.93 -8.28 -20.40
CA VAL A 385 11.48 -7.02 -19.87
C VAL A 385 12.93 -6.82 -20.30
N ARG A 386 13.76 -7.87 -20.24
CA ARG A 386 15.16 -7.82 -20.69
C ARG A 386 15.29 -7.57 -22.18
N LEU A 387 14.44 -8.18 -23.00
CA LEU A 387 14.41 -7.93 -24.45
C LEU A 387 14.00 -6.49 -24.76
N ALA A 388 12.98 -5.97 -24.08
CA ALA A 388 12.58 -4.56 -24.24
C ALA A 388 13.71 -3.58 -23.87
N MET A 389 14.49 -3.90 -22.81
CA MET A 389 15.62 -3.11 -22.34
C MET A 389 16.92 -3.33 -23.16
N PHE A 390 16.95 -4.36 -24.03
CA PHE A 390 18.17 -4.77 -24.74
C PHE A 390 18.86 -3.65 -25.51
N PRO A 391 18.19 -2.86 -26.38
CA PRO A 391 18.86 -1.83 -27.18
C PRO A 391 19.50 -0.75 -26.31
N LEU A 392 18.87 -0.41 -25.18
CA LEU A 392 19.40 0.56 -24.23
C LEU A 392 20.62 0.02 -23.48
N THR A 393 20.54 -1.23 -23.04
CA THR A 393 21.62 -1.92 -22.33
C THR A 393 22.86 -2.03 -23.22
N VAL A 394 22.71 -2.39 -24.51
CA VAL A 394 23.83 -2.44 -25.47
C VAL A 394 24.49 -1.07 -25.64
N LYS A 395 23.71 0.01 -25.74
CA LYS A 395 24.25 1.37 -25.82
C LYS A 395 25.06 1.75 -24.57
N SER A 396 24.54 1.40 -23.40
CA SER A 396 25.21 1.63 -22.12
C SER A 396 26.51 0.84 -22.00
N MET A 397 26.49 -0.45 -22.36
CA MET A 397 27.68 -1.30 -22.32
C MET A 397 28.78 -0.79 -23.26
N LYS A 398 28.41 -0.29 -24.46
CA LYS A 398 29.36 0.39 -25.34
C LYS A 398 29.98 1.64 -24.71
N SER A 399 29.19 2.43 -23.96
CA SER A 399 29.70 3.58 -23.21
C SER A 399 30.65 3.16 -22.08
N MET A 400 30.29 2.12 -21.34
CA MET A 400 31.14 1.54 -20.28
C MET A 400 32.45 0.99 -20.81
N LYS A 401 32.44 0.29 -21.97
CA LYS A 401 33.61 -0.24 -22.63
C LYS A 401 34.59 0.90 -23.02
N LYS A 402 34.06 2.04 -23.56
CA LYS A 402 34.85 3.24 -23.85
C LYS A 402 35.49 3.84 -22.59
N MET A 403 34.74 3.88 -21.46
CA MET A 403 35.28 4.35 -20.17
C MET A 403 36.39 3.44 -19.64
N GLN A 404 36.27 2.11 -19.81
CA GLN A 404 37.32 1.16 -19.43
C GLN A 404 38.62 1.38 -20.21
N GLN A 405 38.54 1.68 -21.51
CA GLN A 405 39.72 1.99 -22.34
C GLN A 405 40.43 3.27 -21.88
N LEU A 406 39.72 4.20 -21.24
CA LEU A 406 40.29 5.42 -20.66
C LEU A 406 40.83 5.26 -19.24
N ALA A 407 40.65 4.07 -18.61
CA ALA A 407 41.09 3.82 -17.25
C ALA A 407 42.57 4.17 -16.99
N PRO A 408 43.56 3.82 -17.86
CA PRO A 408 44.97 4.18 -17.63
C PRO A 408 45.22 5.69 -17.70
N GLU A 409 44.47 6.43 -18.51
CA GLU A 409 44.58 7.90 -18.58
C GLU A 409 43.99 8.55 -17.31
N ILE A 410 42.89 7.99 -16.79
CA ILE A 410 42.27 8.42 -15.54
C ILE A 410 43.22 8.20 -14.35
N GLU A 411 43.95 7.08 -14.34
CA GLU A 411 44.91 6.77 -13.28
C GLU A 411 46.05 7.78 -13.24
N LYS A 412 46.61 8.12 -14.39
CA LYS A 412 47.62 9.18 -14.50
C LYS A 412 47.11 10.55 -14.03
N LEU A 413 45.86 10.90 -14.36
CA LEU A 413 45.26 12.14 -13.86
C LEU A 413 45.09 12.13 -12.33
N ARG A 414 44.71 11.01 -11.77
CA ARG A 414 44.60 10.85 -10.32
C ARG A 414 45.93 10.97 -9.59
N GLU A 415 46.97 10.39 -10.13
CA GLU A 415 48.32 10.53 -9.58
C GLU A 415 48.78 11.99 -9.62
N LYS A 416 48.50 12.70 -10.74
CA LYS A 416 48.91 14.09 -10.91
C LYS A 416 48.16 15.08 -10.02
N TYR A 417 46.88 14.82 -9.72
CA TYR A 417 46.00 15.73 -8.97
C TYR A 417 45.51 15.11 -7.67
N LYS A 418 46.34 14.31 -6.95
CA LYS A 418 45.97 13.60 -5.70
C LYS A 418 45.44 14.53 -4.63
N GLU A 419 45.99 15.72 -4.50
CA GLU A 419 45.66 16.68 -3.44
C GLU A 419 44.53 17.64 -3.83
N ASP A 420 44.25 17.81 -5.14
CA ASP A 420 43.17 18.69 -5.61
C ASP A 420 42.04 17.90 -6.29
N GLN A 421 41.06 17.51 -5.49
CA GLN A 421 39.86 16.77 -5.95
C GLN A 421 38.98 17.59 -6.90
N GLN A 422 39.01 18.92 -6.81
CA GLN A 422 38.17 19.77 -7.67
C GLN A 422 38.79 19.83 -9.07
N GLU A 423 40.10 20.08 -9.20
CA GLU A 423 40.79 20.09 -10.45
C GLU A 423 40.82 18.69 -11.09
N LEU A 424 40.96 17.60 -10.28
CA LEU A 424 40.86 16.23 -10.78
C LEU A 424 39.50 15.97 -11.45
N ASN A 425 38.39 16.31 -10.78
CA ASN A 425 37.05 16.11 -11.34
C ASN A 425 36.85 16.92 -12.60
N LYS A 426 37.34 18.16 -12.64
CA LYS A 426 37.26 19.05 -13.80
C LYS A 426 38.03 18.44 -14.99
N ARG A 427 39.28 17.99 -14.79
CA ARG A 427 40.10 17.38 -15.81
C ARG A 427 39.54 16.04 -16.31
N MET A 428 38.99 15.23 -15.42
CA MET A 428 38.30 14.00 -15.83
C MET A 428 37.07 14.30 -16.71
N MET A 429 36.28 15.29 -16.36
CA MET A 429 35.13 15.69 -17.19
C MET A 429 35.56 16.31 -18.54
N GLU A 430 36.60 17.09 -18.57
CA GLU A 430 37.20 17.60 -19.80
C GLU A 430 37.68 16.47 -20.72
N MET A 431 38.42 15.49 -20.17
CA MET A 431 38.90 14.32 -20.90
C MET A 431 37.73 13.48 -21.46
N TYR A 432 36.68 13.16 -20.64
CA TYR A 432 35.50 12.45 -21.14
C TYR A 432 34.84 13.20 -22.30
N ARG A 433 34.79 14.52 -22.23
CA ARG A 433 34.21 15.38 -23.24
C ARG A 433 35.07 15.40 -24.54
N GLU A 434 36.38 15.47 -24.40
CA GLU A 434 37.34 15.43 -25.54
C GLU A 434 37.27 14.07 -26.25
N ARG A 435 37.14 12.97 -25.49
CA ARG A 435 37.04 11.62 -26.04
C ARG A 435 35.62 11.24 -26.46
N GLY A 436 34.64 12.14 -26.34
CA GLY A 436 33.26 11.91 -26.74
C GLY A 436 32.57 10.78 -25.94
N VAL A 437 33.02 10.54 -24.71
CA VAL A 437 32.47 9.51 -23.81
C VAL A 437 31.51 10.17 -22.82
N ASN A 438 30.30 9.62 -22.75
CA ASN A 438 29.30 10.10 -21.75
C ASN A 438 29.34 9.22 -20.49
N PRO A 439 29.82 9.75 -19.34
CA PRO A 439 29.90 8.98 -18.11
C PRO A 439 28.51 8.56 -17.57
N VAL A 440 27.46 9.34 -17.85
CA VAL A 440 26.08 9.01 -17.46
C VAL A 440 25.50 7.87 -18.30
N GLY A 441 26.05 7.65 -19.52
CA GLY A 441 25.58 6.58 -20.40
C GLY A 441 25.73 5.18 -19.79
N GLY A 442 26.70 4.98 -18.90
CA GLY A 442 26.95 3.70 -18.22
C GLY A 442 25.89 3.34 -17.17
N CYS A 443 25.37 4.31 -16.44
CA CYS A 443 24.38 4.09 -15.38
C CYS A 443 22.92 4.19 -15.86
N LEU A 444 22.68 4.58 -17.13
CA LEU A 444 21.35 4.77 -17.68
C LEU A 444 20.41 3.53 -17.54
N PRO A 445 20.88 2.28 -17.77
CA PRO A 445 20.05 1.10 -17.52
C PRO A 445 19.58 0.98 -16.08
N LEU A 446 20.45 1.32 -15.11
CA LEU A 446 20.10 1.26 -13.69
C LEU A 446 18.93 2.21 -13.35
N PHE A 447 18.97 3.45 -13.88
CA PHE A 447 17.90 4.42 -13.67
C PHE A 447 16.57 3.98 -14.29
N LEU A 448 16.61 3.31 -15.46
CA LEU A 448 15.38 2.81 -16.09
C LEU A 448 14.92 1.48 -15.44
N GLN A 449 15.84 0.68 -14.91
CA GLN A 449 15.55 -0.56 -14.22
C GLN A 449 14.85 -0.32 -12.87
N MET A 450 15.16 0.80 -12.17
CA MET A 450 14.59 1.08 -10.85
C MET A 450 13.06 1.17 -10.84
N PRO A 451 12.39 1.94 -11.73
CA PRO A 451 10.93 1.93 -11.81
C PRO A 451 10.35 0.54 -12.09
N ILE A 452 10.98 -0.21 -13.01
CA ILE A 452 10.54 -1.57 -13.34
C ILE A 452 10.68 -2.50 -12.12
N PHE A 453 11.82 -2.41 -11.43
CA PHE A 453 12.08 -3.20 -10.23
C PHE A 453 11.08 -2.88 -9.11
N ILE A 454 10.81 -1.59 -8.86
CA ILE A 454 9.86 -1.17 -7.83
C ILE A 454 8.44 -1.65 -8.17
N ALA A 455 8.03 -1.56 -9.44
CA ALA A 455 6.72 -2.05 -9.87
C ALA A 455 6.59 -3.56 -9.71
N LEU A 456 7.59 -4.32 -10.17
CA LEU A 456 7.63 -5.78 -10.04
C LEU A 456 7.69 -6.20 -8.57
N TYR A 457 8.53 -5.55 -7.76
CA TYR A 457 8.61 -5.81 -6.33
C TYR A 457 7.24 -5.69 -5.65
N ARG A 458 6.57 -4.54 -5.85
CA ARG A 458 5.25 -4.31 -5.25
C ARG A 458 4.19 -5.26 -5.78
N MET A 459 4.22 -5.56 -7.06
CA MET A 459 3.29 -6.50 -7.70
C MET A 459 3.52 -7.92 -7.18
N LEU A 460 4.74 -8.47 -7.26
CA LEU A 460 5.04 -9.83 -6.82
C LEU A 460 4.86 -10.03 -5.30
N TRP A 461 5.05 -8.95 -4.51
CA TRP A 461 4.83 -9.00 -3.06
C TRP A 461 3.37 -9.13 -2.65
N SER A 462 2.44 -8.55 -3.43
CA SER A 462 1.03 -8.44 -3.05
C SER A 462 0.06 -9.03 -4.09
N ALA A 463 0.56 -9.70 -5.12
CA ALA A 463 -0.28 -10.42 -6.07
C ALA A 463 -0.87 -11.66 -5.42
N TYR A 464 -2.20 -11.74 -5.41
CA TYR A 464 -2.93 -12.91 -4.93
C TYR A 464 -2.53 -14.19 -5.69
N GLU A 465 -2.29 -14.04 -6.98
CA GLU A 465 -1.98 -15.10 -7.93
C GLU A 465 -0.73 -15.94 -7.56
N LEU A 466 0.16 -15.37 -6.74
CA LEU A 466 1.38 -16.04 -6.31
C LEU A 466 1.24 -16.76 -4.96
N ARG A 467 0.12 -16.55 -4.25
CA ARG A 467 -0.13 -17.18 -2.95
C ARG A 467 -0.34 -18.68 -3.13
N GLY A 468 0.47 -19.48 -2.44
CA GLY A 468 0.43 -20.94 -2.56
C GLY A 468 0.82 -21.47 -3.94
N ALA A 469 1.29 -20.61 -4.88
CA ALA A 469 1.66 -21.05 -6.22
C ALA A 469 3.03 -21.73 -6.23
N PRO A 470 3.11 -23.03 -6.56
CA PRO A 470 4.39 -23.73 -6.64
C PRO A 470 5.15 -23.37 -7.93
N PHE A 471 6.48 -23.51 -7.89
CA PHE A 471 7.31 -23.41 -9.08
C PHE A 471 7.90 -24.76 -9.45
N MET A 472 9.05 -25.09 -8.92
CA MET A 472 9.74 -26.38 -9.10
C MET A 472 10.69 -26.64 -7.94
N LEU A 473 11.12 -27.91 -7.82
CA LEU A 473 12.04 -28.39 -6.78
C LEU A 473 11.48 -28.11 -5.38
N TRP A 474 12.17 -27.30 -4.59
CA TRP A 474 11.82 -26.96 -3.21
C TRP A 474 10.92 -25.74 -3.08
N ILE A 475 10.62 -25.01 -4.18
CA ILE A 475 9.81 -23.78 -4.13
C ILE A 475 8.33 -24.17 -4.23
N THR A 476 7.68 -24.26 -3.07
CA THR A 476 6.28 -24.66 -2.94
C THR A 476 5.32 -23.47 -2.94
N ASP A 477 5.79 -22.27 -2.60
CA ASP A 477 5.01 -21.03 -2.57
C ASP A 477 5.85 -19.83 -3.03
N LEU A 478 5.50 -19.27 -4.19
CA LEU A 478 6.18 -18.10 -4.76
C LEU A 478 5.94 -16.82 -3.96
N SER A 479 4.95 -16.77 -3.09
CA SER A 479 4.64 -15.63 -2.24
C SER A 479 5.42 -15.62 -0.92
N GLN A 480 6.03 -16.75 -0.54
CA GLN A 480 6.81 -16.94 0.68
C GLN A 480 8.31 -17.05 0.35
N PRO A 481 9.22 -16.92 1.35
CA PRO A 481 10.62 -17.29 1.17
C PRO A 481 10.75 -18.77 0.77
N ASP A 482 11.85 -19.12 0.11
CA ASP A 482 12.08 -20.44 -0.49
C ASP A 482 12.61 -21.51 0.50
N HIS A 483 11.95 -21.74 1.58
CA HIS A 483 12.29 -22.65 2.68
C HIS A 483 12.81 -24.02 2.20
N LEU A 484 14.13 -24.16 1.98
CA LEU A 484 14.73 -25.42 1.51
C LEU A 484 14.87 -26.44 2.65
N PHE A 485 15.48 -26.03 3.77
CA PHE A 485 15.67 -26.87 4.95
C PHE A 485 15.36 -26.10 6.22
N HIS A 486 14.69 -26.74 7.17
CA HIS A 486 14.56 -26.25 8.53
C HIS A 486 15.85 -26.55 9.31
N VAL A 487 16.53 -25.53 9.83
CA VAL A 487 17.81 -25.64 10.53
C VAL A 487 17.69 -25.00 11.92
N PRO A 488 17.13 -25.71 12.90
CA PRO A 488 16.91 -25.16 14.25
C PRO A 488 18.17 -24.66 14.94
N ALA A 489 19.32 -25.29 14.62
CA ALA A 489 20.61 -24.88 15.18
C ALA A 489 21.01 -23.43 14.87
N LEU A 490 20.54 -22.88 13.77
CA LEU A 490 20.79 -21.48 13.39
C LEU A 490 20.01 -20.48 14.24
N THR A 491 18.92 -20.89 14.88
CA THR A 491 18.14 -20.02 15.78
C THR A 491 18.92 -19.63 17.04
N ALA A 492 19.94 -20.42 17.41
CA ALA A 492 20.80 -20.14 18.54
C ALA A 492 21.79 -18.97 18.32
N LEU A 493 21.92 -18.47 17.08
CA LEU A 493 22.83 -17.35 16.79
C LEU A 493 22.28 -16.04 17.36
N PRO A 494 23.02 -15.29 18.17
CA PRO A 494 22.58 -14.01 18.70
C PRO A 494 22.35 -13.00 17.55
N PHE A 495 21.31 -12.17 17.65
CA PHE A 495 20.89 -11.12 16.71
C PHE A 495 20.35 -11.57 15.34
N VAL A 496 20.73 -12.75 14.85
CA VAL A 496 20.37 -13.21 13.49
C VAL A 496 19.57 -14.51 13.52
N GLY A 497 19.69 -15.30 14.60
CA GLY A 497 19.12 -16.65 14.69
C GLY A 497 17.61 -16.72 14.49
N GLN A 498 16.85 -15.79 15.08
CA GLN A 498 15.39 -15.72 14.88
C GLN A 498 14.97 -15.52 13.41
N HIS A 499 15.92 -15.17 12.53
CA HIS A 499 15.70 -14.89 11.13
C HIS A 499 16.23 -15.97 10.20
N LEU A 500 16.95 -16.97 10.74
CA LEU A 500 17.62 -18.03 9.99
C LEU A 500 17.04 -19.43 10.29
N GLU A 501 15.80 -19.50 10.75
CA GLU A 501 15.14 -20.78 11.06
C GLU A 501 15.11 -21.72 9.85
N TYR A 502 15.01 -21.17 8.64
CA TYR A 502 15.06 -21.91 7.38
C TYR A 502 16.22 -21.47 6.53
N LEU A 503 16.85 -22.42 5.84
CA LEU A 503 17.83 -22.14 4.80
C LEU A 503 17.10 -21.76 3.51
N ASN A 504 17.25 -20.49 3.08
CA ASN A 504 16.69 -19.98 1.84
C ASN A 504 17.81 -19.95 0.78
N LEU A 505 17.69 -20.80 -0.23
CA LEU A 505 18.75 -21.00 -1.22
C LEU A 505 18.76 -19.93 -2.33
N LEU A 506 17.57 -19.43 -2.75
CA LEU A 506 17.48 -18.45 -3.82
C LEU A 506 18.28 -17.15 -3.56
N PRO A 507 18.25 -16.53 -2.37
CA PRO A 507 19.08 -15.37 -2.08
C PRO A 507 20.58 -15.66 -2.16
N VAL A 508 21.01 -16.86 -1.78
CA VAL A 508 22.40 -17.30 -1.87
C VAL A 508 22.83 -17.44 -3.35
N LEU A 509 22.01 -18.12 -4.16
CA LEU A 509 22.23 -18.25 -5.61
C LEU A 509 22.25 -16.87 -6.31
N MET A 510 21.36 -15.97 -5.87
CA MET A 510 21.33 -14.59 -6.37
C MET A 510 22.64 -13.85 -6.05
N ALA A 511 23.14 -13.92 -4.81
CA ALA A 511 24.41 -13.29 -4.44
C ALA A 511 25.58 -13.87 -5.25
N LEU A 512 25.62 -15.21 -5.43
CA LEU A 512 26.62 -15.87 -6.24
C LEU A 512 26.57 -15.39 -7.70
N ALA A 513 25.38 -15.32 -8.30
CA ALA A 513 25.19 -14.81 -9.65
C ALA A 513 25.64 -13.35 -9.77
N MET A 514 25.35 -12.50 -8.76
CA MET A 514 25.82 -11.12 -8.73
C MET A 514 27.35 -11.01 -8.65
N LEU A 515 28.01 -11.85 -7.85
CA LEU A 515 29.48 -11.92 -7.76
C LEU A 515 30.11 -12.36 -9.10
N VAL A 516 29.49 -13.35 -9.76
CA VAL A 516 29.93 -13.77 -11.12
C VAL A 516 29.73 -12.64 -12.11
N SER A 517 28.62 -11.95 -12.09
CA SER A 517 28.35 -10.78 -12.95
C SER A 517 29.39 -9.68 -12.80
N GLN A 518 29.85 -9.41 -11.59
CA GLN A 518 30.93 -8.42 -11.34
C GLN A 518 32.28 -8.83 -11.93
N LYS A 519 32.60 -10.12 -11.92
CA LYS A 519 33.85 -10.65 -12.52
C LYS A 519 33.79 -10.62 -14.06
N VAL A 520 32.61 -10.89 -14.63
CA VAL A 520 32.43 -10.89 -16.10
C VAL A 520 32.55 -9.47 -16.68
N LEU A 521 32.06 -8.47 -15.98
CA LEU A 521 32.14 -7.06 -16.43
C LEU A 521 32.78 -6.20 -15.33
N PRO A 522 34.13 -6.04 -15.31
CA PRO A 522 34.79 -5.10 -14.42
C PRO A 522 34.23 -3.69 -14.66
N GLN A 523 33.72 -3.07 -13.60
CA GLN A 523 33.13 -1.73 -13.69
C GLN A 523 34.23 -0.66 -13.89
N PRO A 524 34.03 0.31 -14.80
CA PRO A 524 34.95 1.44 -14.94
C PRO A 524 35.02 2.21 -13.61
N GLY A 525 36.21 2.36 -13.07
CA GLY A 525 36.42 3.06 -11.79
C GLY A 525 36.57 2.15 -10.58
N ALA A 526 36.18 0.89 -10.62
CA ALA A 526 36.45 -0.08 -9.54
C ALA A 526 37.97 -0.38 -9.40
N ALA A 527 38.69 -0.38 -10.52
CA ALA A 527 40.16 -0.51 -10.53
C ALA A 527 40.87 0.70 -9.92
N ALA A 528 40.24 1.85 -9.93
CA ALA A 528 40.85 3.11 -9.56
C ALA A 528 40.50 3.63 -8.15
N ASN A 529 39.49 3.02 -7.46
CA ASN A 529 39.11 3.43 -6.12
C ASN A 529 38.89 2.19 -5.22
N PRO A 530 39.78 1.92 -4.24
CA PRO A 530 39.67 0.77 -3.35
C PRO A 530 38.34 0.72 -2.59
N GLN A 531 37.80 1.87 -2.19
CA GLN A 531 36.51 1.95 -1.49
C GLN A 531 35.35 1.51 -2.36
N GLN A 532 35.36 1.90 -3.64
CA GLN A 532 34.31 1.49 -4.58
C GLN A 532 34.38 -0.01 -4.86
N LYS A 533 35.59 -0.59 -4.95
CA LYS A 533 35.80 -2.04 -5.10
C LYS A 533 35.23 -2.80 -3.89
N THR A 534 35.53 -2.35 -2.68
CA THR A 534 35.02 -2.96 -1.43
C THR A 534 33.50 -2.89 -1.37
N MET A 535 32.92 -1.72 -1.66
CA MET A 535 31.47 -1.56 -1.69
C MET A 535 30.79 -2.50 -2.70
N MET A 536 31.36 -2.63 -3.89
CA MET A 536 30.84 -3.54 -4.92
C MET A 536 30.91 -5.01 -4.48
N THR A 537 31.96 -5.41 -3.78
CA THR A 537 32.09 -6.80 -3.29
C THR A 537 31.12 -7.11 -2.15
N ILE A 538 30.86 -6.15 -1.27
CA ILE A 538 29.92 -6.31 -0.15
C ILE A 538 28.45 -6.28 -0.60
N MET A 539 28.12 -5.51 -1.65
CA MET A 539 26.75 -5.30 -2.10
C MET A 539 25.96 -6.59 -2.38
N PRO A 540 26.48 -7.61 -3.08
CA PRO A 540 25.78 -8.89 -3.28
C PRO A 540 25.43 -9.61 -1.98
N VAL A 541 26.36 -9.63 -1.03
CA VAL A 541 26.14 -10.24 0.29
C VAL A 541 25.06 -9.47 1.06
N PHE A 542 25.14 -8.15 1.04
CA PHE A 542 24.12 -7.27 1.63
C PHE A 542 22.74 -7.54 1.02
N PHE A 543 22.65 -7.63 -0.32
CA PHE A 543 21.40 -7.95 -1.00
C PHE A 543 20.87 -9.34 -0.63
N ALA A 544 21.74 -10.34 -0.47
CA ALA A 544 21.31 -11.67 -0.04
C ALA A 544 20.68 -11.63 1.36
N VAL A 545 21.27 -10.86 2.28
CA VAL A 545 20.73 -10.70 3.65
C VAL A 545 19.36 -9.97 3.61
N VAL A 546 19.26 -8.87 2.84
CA VAL A 546 18.01 -8.11 2.71
C VAL A 546 16.92 -8.95 2.07
N CYS A 547 17.25 -9.72 1.03
CA CYS A 547 16.30 -10.53 0.29
C CYS A 547 16.04 -11.91 0.93
N TYR A 548 16.70 -12.24 2.04
CA TYR A 548 16.61 -13.55 2.67
C TYR A 548 15.19 -13.93 3.10
N ARG A 549 14.41 -12.94 3.52
CA ARG A 549 13.00 -13.10 3.96
C ARG A 549 11.99 -12.60 2.94
N VAL A 550 12.44 -12.30 1.75
CA VAL A 550 11.59 -11.82 0.67
C VAL A 550 11.01 -13.01 -0.10
N ALA A 551 9.81 -12.84 -0.63
CA ALA A 551 9.10 -13.83 -1.42
C ALA A 551 9.99 -14.46 -2.51
N SER A 552 9.93 -15.78 -2.65
CA SER A 552 10.73 -16.55 -3.61
C SER A 552 10.50 -16.11 -5.06
N GLY A 553 9.29 -15.67 -5.43
CA GLY A 553 8.99 -15.13 -6.75
C GLY A 553 9.81 -13.89 -7.10
N LEU A 554 10.06 -12.98 -6.14
CA LEU A 554 10.94 -11.83 -6.38
C LEU A 554 12.41 -12.25 -6.46
N ASN A 555 12.85 -13.15 -5.59
CA ASN A 555 14.22 -13.67 -5.62
C ASN A 555 14.50 -14.39 -6.95
N LEU A 556 13.52 -15.16 -7.44
CA LEU A 556 13.57 -15.81 -8.76
C LEU A 556 13.72 -14.79 -9.90
N TYR A 557 12.91 -13.71 -9.87
CA TYR A 557 13.03 -12.62 -10.83
C TYR A 557 14.44 -12.01 -10.85
N ILE A 558 14.98 -11.68 -9.67
CA ILE A 558 16.31 -11.05 -9.55
C ILE A 558 17.40 -12.02 -10.03
N LEU A 559 17.33 -13.29 -9.65
CA LEU A 559 18.28 -14.34 -10.07
C LEU A 559 18.27 -14.47 -11.59
N VAL A 560 17.09 -14.73 -12.19
CA VAL A 560 16.94 -14.90 -13.65
C VAL A 560 17.38 -13.64 -14.39
N SER A 561 16.96 -12.48 -13.91
CA SER A 561 17.36 -11.18 -14.49
C SER A 561 18.89 -11.01 -14.45
N THR A 562 19.56 -11.41 -13.37
CA THR A 562 21.03 -11.36 -13.24
C THR A 562 21.71 -12.33 -14.21
N LEU A 563 21.21 -13.57 -14.31
CA LEU A 563 21.75 -14.59 -15.23
C LEU A 563 21.61 -14.15 -16.69
N LEU A 564 20.44 -13.64 -17.09
CA LEU A 564 20.23 -13.09 -18.42
C LEU A 564 21.15 -11.88 -18.68
N GLY A 565 21.40 -11.07 -17.64
CA GLY A 565 22.35 -9.98 -17.69
C GLY A 565 23.78 -10.45 -17.96
N ILE A 566 24.23 -11.55 -17.33
CA ILE A 566 25.54 -12.16 -17.58
C ILE A 566 25.64 -12.63 -19.04
N VAL A 567 24.62 -13.35 -19.52
CA VAL A 567 24.57 -13.81 -20.93
C VAL A 567 24.67 -12.63 -21.90
N GLN A 568 23.87 -11.60 -21.68
CA GLN A 568 23.86 -10.38 -22.51
C GLN A 568 25.23 -9.66 -22.47
N GLN A 569 25.85 -9.56 -21.29
CA GLN A 569 27.17 -8.98 -21.13
C GLN A 569 28.25 -9.76 -21.87
N THR A 570 28.23 -11.10 -21.75
CA THR A 570 29.16 -11.97 -22.45
C THR A 570 29.02 -11.83 -23.97
N PHE A 571 27.79 -11.84 -24.48
CA PHE A 571 27.51 -11.64 -25.91
C PHE A 571 28.01 -10.29 -26.40
N THR A 572 27.74 -9.21 -25.66
CA THR A 572 28.21 -7.86 -26.06
C THR A 572 29.74 -7.73 -25.98
N ARG A 573 30.39 -8.46 -25.07
CA ARG A 573 31.87 -8.49 -24.96
C ARG A 573 32.51 -9.18 -26.17
N MET A 574 31.88 -10.17 -26.75
CA MET A 574 32.35 -10.86 -27.96
C MET A 574 32.24 -10.00 -29.24
N GLN A 575 31.43 -8.94 -29.20
CA GLN A 575 31.39 -7.99 -30.35
C GLN A 575 32.69 -7.20 -30.43
N LYS A 576 33.14 -6.95 -31.69
CA LYS A 576 34.39 -6.20 -31.98
C LYS A 576 34.52 -4.92 -31.15
N ASP A 577 35.74 -4.64 -30.69
CA ASP A 577 36.02 -3.45 -29.88
C ASP A 577 35.65 -2.16 -30.62
N VAL A 578 35.04 -1.25 -29.88
CA VAL A 578 34.77 0.09 -30.39
C VAL A 578 36.06 0.88 -30.27
N ASP A 579 36.67 1.16 -31.41
CA ASP A 579 37.91 1.94 -31.50
C ASP A 579 37.65 3.37 -30.97
N VAL A 580 38.39 3.77 -29.92
CA VAL A 580 38.27 5.07 -29.22
C VAL A 580 39.40 6.04 -29.65
N THR A 581 40.04 5.77 -30.79
CA THR A 581 41.10 6.66 -31.31
C THR A 581 40.59 8.09 -31.49
N PRO A 582 41.40 9.11 -31.13
CA PRO A 582 40.97 10.52 -31.18
C PRO A 582 40.49 10.99 -32.57
N ASP A 583 40.99 10.38 -33.63
CA ASP A 583 40.65 10.74 -35.00
C ASP A 583 39.23 10.35 -35.43
N LYS A 584 38.62 9.34 -34.78
CA LYS A 584 37.23 8.90 -35.08
C LYS A 584 36.18 9.54 -34.21
N LEU A 585 36.56 10.27 -33.15
CA LEU A 585 35.68 10.94 -32.20
C LEU A 585 35.46 12.43 -32.49
N LYS A 586 35.65 12.88 -33.73
CA LYS A 586 35.29 14.26 -34.13
C LYS A 586 33.80 14.46 -33.78
N ALA A 587 33.56 15.19 -32.68
CA ALA A 587 32.19 15.59 -32.30
C ALA A 587 31.52 16.27 -33.51
N PRO A 588 30.27 15.96 -33.85
CA PRO A 588 29.59 16.56 -34.99
C PRO A 588 29.64 18.08 -34.86
N ARG A 589 30.14 18.75 -35.91
CA ARG A 589 30.38 20.19 -35.98
C ARG A 589 29.25 21.08 -35.44
N LYS A 590 27.99 20.59 -35.50
CA LYS A 590 26.80 21.28 -34.92
C LYS A 590 26.84 21.46 -33.40
N ARG A 591 27.43 20.53 -32.64
CA ARG A 591 27.53 20.67 -31.17
C ARG A 591 28.60 21.65 -30.72
N GLN A 592 29.73 21.76 -31.44
CA GLN A 592 30.79 22.75 -31.13
C GLN A 592 30.29 24.19 -31.31
N HIS A 593 29.45 24.45 -32.34
CA HIS A 593 28.85 25.77 -32.57
C HIS A 593 27.89 26.16 -31.43
N PHE A 594 27.09 25.22 -30.95
CA PHE A 594 26.14 25.50 -29.86
C PHE A 594 26.84 25.82 -28.52
N TYR A 595 27.92 25.11 -28.22
CA TYR A 595 28.69 25.38 -26.98
C TYR A 595 29.51 26.66 -27.04
N LYS A 596 30.06 26.99 -28.19
CA LYS A 596 30.72 28.29 -28.40
C LYS A 596 29.73 29.45 -28.25
N ALA A 597 28.57 29.35 -28.88
CA ALA A 597 27.50 30.34 -28.73
C ALA A 597 27.00 30.48 -27.29
N ALA A 598 26.86 29.37 -26.54
CA ALA A 598 26.48 29.41 -25.14
C ALA A 598 27.55 30.03 -24.22
N GLN A 599 28.84 29.81 -24.51
CA GLN A 599 29.94 30.44 -23.77
C GLN A 599 30.05 31.94 -24.08
N GLU A 600 29.89 32.33 -25.36
CA GLU A 600 29.84 33.73 -25.75
C GLU A 600 28.67 34.48 -25.14
N ARG A 601 27.51 33.85 -25.07
CA ARG A 601 26.33 34.41 -24.38
C ARG A 601 26.59 34.62 -22.89
N LYS A 602 27.20 33.64 -22.19
CA LYS A 602 27.60 33.80 -20.78
C LYS A 602 28.61 34.92 -20.56
N ARG A 603 29.61 35.07 -21.47
CA ARG A 603 30.59 36.18 -21.42
C ARG A 603 29.94 37.54 -21.65
N ARG A 604 28.95 37.63 -22.57
CA ARG A 604 28.19 38.87 -22.78
C ARG A 604 27.39 39.27 -21.55
N ILE A 605 26.63 38.32 -20.97
CA ILE A 605 25.84 38.55 -19.75
C ILE A 605 26.76 39.01 -18.61
N ALA A 606 27.92 38.38 -18.41
CA ALA A 606 28.87 38.78 -17.38
C ALA A 606 29.43 40.20 -17.61
N LYS A 607 29.76 40.59 -18.86
CA LYS A 607 30.20 41.93 -19.18
C LYS A 607 29.11 42.99 -19.00
N GLU A 608 27.87 42.65 -19.36
CA GLU A 608 26.71 43.54 -19.16
C GLU A 608 26.41 43.75 -17.67
N ALA A 609 26.52 42.67 -16.84
CA ALA A 609 26.39 42.77 -15.39
C ALA A 609 27.50 43.62 -14.74
N GLU A 610 28.74 43.50 -15.23
CA GLU A 610 29.86 44.29 -14.72
C GLU A 610 29.74 45.79 -15.14
N ALA A 611 29.27 46.06 -16.36
CA ALA A 611 28.98 47.42 -16.83
C ALA A 611 27.82 48.07 -16.05
N ALA A 612 26.76 47.28 -15.73
CA ALA A 612 25.65 47.73 -14.89
C ALA A 612 26.12 48.05 -13.46
N ALA A 613 26.97 47.20 -12.89
CA ALA A 613 27.56 47.42 -11.57
C ALA A 613 28.48 48.67 -11.53
N ARG A 614 29.26 48.93 -12.58
CA ARG A 614 30.06 50.18 -12.72
C ARG A 614 29.16 51.40 -12.83
N LYS A 615 28.06 51.33 -13.62
CA LYS A 615 27.10 52.45 -13.71
C LYS A 615 26.43 52.73 -12.36
N SER A 616 26.00 51.73 -11.64
CA SER A 616 25.36 51.91 -10.32
C SER A 616 26.34 52.48 -9.29
N ARG A 617 27.61 52.12 -9.33
CA ARG A 617 28.66 52.66 -8.46
C ARG A 617 28.99 54.11 -8.80
N ALA A 618 29.01 54.49 -10.08
CA ALA A 618 29.19 55.88 -10.52
C ALA A 618 27.99 56.77 -10.10
N THR A 619 26.77 56.26 -10.23
CA THR A 619 25.55 56.99 -9.79
C THR A 619 25.51 57.18 -8.27
N ARG A 620 25.98 56.22 -7.49
CA ARG A 620 26.12 56.36 -6.02
C ARG A 620 27.20 57.38 -5.65
N LEU A 621 28.30 57.48 -6.34
CA LEU A 621 29.35 58.46 -6.09
C LEU A 621 28.91 59.88 -6.48
N MET A 622 28.14 60.05 -7.56
CA MET A 622 27.57 61.37 -7.93
C MET A 622 26.38 61.78 -7.07
N GLY A 623 25.68 60.83 -6.42
CA GLY A 623 24.59 61.11 -5.48
C GLY A 623 25.07 61.54 -4.07
N ALA A 624 26.31 61.19 -3.71
CA ALA A 624 26.89 61.53 -2.41
C ALA A 624 27.41 62.99 -2.31
N GLU A 625 27.46 63.73 -3.44
CA GLU A 625 27.99 65.10 -3.54
C GLU A 625 26.89 66.19 -3.46
N LYS A 626 25.65 65.83 -3.22
CA LYS A 626 24.51 66.74 -3.09
C LYS A 626 23.71 66.53 -1.80
N GLU A 627 24.36 66.61 -0.65
CA GLU A 627 23.67 66.94 0.59
C GLU A 627 23.87 68.41 0.92
N PRO A 628 22.79 69.21 1.06
CA PRO A 628 22.92 70.59 1.50
C PRO A 628 23.11 70.63 3.03
N LYS A 629 24.22 71.17 3.47
CA LYS A 629 24.37 71.69 4.84
C LYS A 629 23.33 72.77 5.06
N ASN A 630 22.23 72.40 5.77
CA ASN A 630 21.49 73.34 6.59
C ASN A 630 20.26 72.61 7.20
N ALA A 631 20.36 72.30 8.47
CA ALA A 631 19.22 72.12 9.35
C ALA A 631 19.54 72.78 10.70
N PRO A 632 18.67 73.63 11.22
CA PRO A 632 18.92 74.34 12.48
C PRO A 632 18.69 73.45 13.68
N ARG A 633 19.55 73.62 14.71
CA ARG A 633 19.34 73.14 16.08
C ARG A 633 18.08 73.74 16.63
N THR A 634 17.18 72.95 17.13
CA THR A 634 16.25 73.38 18.19
C THR A 634 16.57 72.54 19.41
N ASP A 635 17.06 73.30 20.44
CA ASP A 635 17.06 72.91 21.85
C ASP A 635 15.61 72.75 22.33
N GLU A 636 15.47 72.02 23.37
CA GLU A 636 14.58 72.09 24.52
C GLU A 636 13.81 70.80 24.84
N ARG A 637 14.22 70.43 26.00
CA ARG A 637 13.62 69.87 27.24
C ARG A 637 13.19 68.39 27.20
#